data_af2a38416b0b39d8ebb86a6f444ae10b
#
_entry.id   af2a38416b0b39d8ebb86a6f444ae10b
#
_cell.length_a   1.000
_cell.length_b   1.000
_cell.length_c   1.000
_cell.angle_alpha   90.00
_cell.angle_beta   90.00
_cell.angle_gamma   90.00
#
_symmetry.space_group_name_H-M   'P 1'
#
loop_
_entity.id
_entity.type
_entity.pdbx_description
1 polymer ?
#
loop_
_entity_poly.entity_id
_entity_poly.type
_entity_poly.pdbx_seq_one_letter_code
_entity_poly.pdbx_strand_id
1 'polypeptide(L)'
;MEHNSTFPIKEADLKALREEAASYIKGIQWEQGYRAKSKEKETKEQENILLYLSKATGGSSATDITSVSKTILALKKRLLPDTVALPLQLNETLFVLQEAIAIGIWAKDSYYDASGLSDLNERKATLTPNQRHDLEAKMQTATAFMLFSLASYIVTTLKERTSETVNVMKNKFAGIPELSLNTPTKGLSCVLFYYDKYLNHPDIITKERDSIDFTVVFFEALIGEINLRKNALEHTDTITDRTYKLENSTFSISGWDLNFLDTAKSVEFNKIKFEEIVGNRDAKHFSRRLTERLLSYDVEAKKNPFQELGGFMPVFMGYGIPGTGKSMLIAAIATRLKELTDQLEVPFLFHPMPDTLISTFQGGSAEKMVQWMKPLQDPTRLIFAPIDDAENNLQERTAQGVSAGVKEVIGVFLRYTEGAYAMNYGNSSIGLFTNLPEQLDKAVINRIQGRFKIDGAQSENDFIDQDYLWWKKFETTLPGFVSMKNPDYSFLADQQLVSNLSQLMETIEKPTEERVLKIYETVEAAHAANEHQFYAALYKQVQDVFPFFSSRDVRNIQSAISLRLTDFDLPEDWYENPEIYFKKTYNTKLDMLRELMKANMKGLNFSDIRKQEVIRYLDNMAIIADTDFKRKVDSRIKQMNVEVAARKQFES
;
A
#
# COMPACT_ATOMS: atom_id res chain seq x y z
N MET A 1 -27.79 3.96 -5.11
CA MET A 1 -26.50 4.25 -5.75
C MET A 1 -26.25 3.11 -6.70
N GLU A 2 -26.26 3.45 -7.97
CA GLU A 2 -26.37 2.51 -9.09
C GLU A 2 -25.12 1.68 -9.25
N HIS A 3 -25.34 0.44 -9.63
CA HIS A 3 -24.33 -0.57 -9.90
C HIS A 3 -23.35 -0.07 -10.97
N ASN A 4 -22.06 -0.01 -10.69
CA ASN A 4 -21.03 0.08 -11.72
C ASN A 4 -21.24 -1.09 -12.70
N SER A 5 -21.82 -0.79 -13.84
CA SER A 5 -22.06 -1.81 -14.87
C SER A 5 -20.72 -2.26 -15.45
N THR A 6 -20.45 -3.56 -15.36
CA THR A 6 -19.23 -4.15 -15.92
C THR A 6 -19.47 -4.48 -17.39
N PHE A 7 -18.64 -3.93 -18.25
CA PHE A 7 -18.66 -4.16 -19.71
C PHE A 7 -17.52 -5.12 -20.08
N PRO A 8 -17.82 -6.35 -20.56
CA PRO A 8 -16.79 -7.29 -20.96
C PRO A 8 -16.19 -6.87 -22.31
N ILE A 9 -14.86 -6.87 -22.37
CA ILE A 9 -14.10 -6.81 -23.63
C ILE A 9 -13.95 -8.25 -24.09
N LYS A 10 -14.66 -8.64 -25.15
CA LYS A 10 -14.65 -10.03 -25.63
C LYS A 10 -13.47 -10.29 -26.55
N GLU A 11 -12.86 -11.46 -26.39
CA GLU A 11 -11.74 -11.89 -27.24
C GLU A 11 -12.13 -11.96 -28.76
N ALA A 12 -13.38 -12.28 -29.03
CA ALA A 12 -13.91 -12.31 -30.42
C ALA A 12 -13.91 -10.92 -31.07
N ASP A 13 -14.26 -9.87 -30.29
CA ASP A 13 -14.27 -8.48 -30.78
C ASP A 13 -12.84 -8.00 -31.05
N LEU A 14 -11.90 -8.34 -30.18
CA LEU A 14 -10.48 -7.98 -30.34
C LEU A 14 -9.85 -8.63 -31.57
N LYS A 15 -10.26 -9.86 -31.93
CA LYS A 15 -9.72 -10.53 -33.10
C LYS A 15 -10.00 -9.76 -34.38
N ALA A 16 -11.21 -9.22 -34.56
CA ALA A 16 -11.55 -8.36 -35.68
C ALA A 16 -10.79 -7.02 -35.63
N LEU A 17 -10.65 -6.43 -34.46
CA LEU A 17 -9.95 -5.16 -34.27
C LEU A 17 -8.43 -5.25 -34.45
N ARG A 18 -7.82 -6.44 -34.34
CA ARG A 18 -6.38 -6.63 -34.66
C ARG A 18 -6.10 -6.37 -36.14
N GLU A 19 -7.00 -6.73 -37.04
CA GLU A 19 -6.88 -6.42 -38.47
C GLU A 19 -7.08 -4.92 -38.73
N GLU A 20 -8.03 -4.30 -38.04
CA GLU A 20 -8.27 -2.86 -38.09
C GLU A 20 -7.07 -2.09 -37.53
N ALA A 21 -6.51 -2.51 -36.38
CA ALA A 21 -5.30 -1.94 -35.81
C ALA A 21 -4.13 -1.99 -36.79
N ALA A 22 -3.99 -3.09 -37.51
CA ALA A 22 -2.98 -3.24 -38.55
C ALA A 22 -3.17 -2.23 -39.68
N SER A 23 -4.41 -2.09 -40.14
CA SER A 23 -4.76 -1.11 -41.20
C SER A 23 -4.54 0.33 -40.70
N TYR A 24 -4.91 0.61 -39.45
CA TYR A 24 -4.77 1.89 -38.82
C TYR A 24 -3.28 2.31 -38.74
N ILE A 25 -2.40 1.42 -38.28
CA ILE A 25 -0.95 1.65 -38.22
C ILE A 25 -0.36 1.87 -39.64
N LYS A 26 -0.83 1.12 -40.66
CA LYS A 26 -0.38 1.33 -42.05
C LYS A 26 -0.79 2.70 -42.58
N GLY A 27 -1.97 3.20 -42.19
CA GLY A 27 -2.50 4.49 -42.64
C GLY A 27 -1.89 5.71 -41.97
N ILE A 28 -1.13 5.55 -40.89
CA ILE A 28 -0.49 6.65 -40.20
C ILE A 28 0.59 7.27 -41.09
N GLN A 29 0.34 8.50 -41.51
CA GLN A 29 1.32 9.33 -42.25
C GLN A 29 2.11 10.15 -41.24
N TRP A 30 3.28 9.66 -40.85
CA TRP A 30 4.13 10.21 -39.79
C TRP A 30 4.62 11.62 -40.09
N GLU A 31 4.74 11.99 -41.38
CA GLU A 31 5.43 13.17 -41.81
C GLU A 31 4.59 14.44 -41.90
N GLN A 32 3.29 14.33 -42.14
CA GLN A 32 2.45 15.49 -42.44
C GLN A 32 1.76 16.12 -41.21
N GLY A 33 1.51 15.35 -40.15
CA GLY A 33 0.74 15.83 -38.99
C GLY A 33 1.52 16.64 -37.99
N TYR A 34 2.84 16.44 -37.89
CA TYR A 34 3.68 17.01 -36.83
C TYR A 34 4.47 18.23 -37.25
N ARG A 35 4.87 18.36 -38.54
CA ARG A 35 5.63 19.48 -39.06
C ARG A 35 4.86 20.80 -39.18
N ALA A 36 3.56 20.80 -39.13
CA ALA A 36 2.76 22.01 -39.39
C ALA A 36 2.78 23.04 -38.25
N LYS A 37 3.15 22.63 -36.99
CA LYS A 37 3.20 23.55 -35.84
C LYS A 37 4.56 23.81 -35.23
N SER A 38 5.59 23.07 -35.61
CA SER A 38 6.95 23.22 -35.05
C SER A 38 7.74 24.39 -35.60
N LYS A 39 7.24 25.10 -36.61
CA LYS A 39 7.96 26.24 -37.23
C LYS A 39 8.01 27.51 -36.38
N GLU A 40 7.27 27.62 -35.30
CA GLU A 40 7.20 28.90 -34.57
C GLU A 40 7.87 28.93 -33.18
N LYS A 41 8.36 27.82 -32.62
CA LYS A 41 9.11 27.83 -31.34
C LYS A 41 10.15 26.70 -31.23
N GLU A 42 11.12 26.67 -32.12
CA GLU A 42 12.34 25.89 -31.87
C GLU A 42 13.29 26.74 -31.01
N THR A 43 13.36 26.46 -29.73
CA THR A 43 14.38 27.01 -28.84
C THR A 43 15.74 26.37 -29.16
N LYS A 44 16.82 27.14 -29.00
CA LYS A 44 18.22 26.71 -29.24
C LYS A 44 18.64 25.39 -28.59
N GLU A 45 17.89 24.89 -27.60
CA GLU A 45 18.11 23.58 -26.97
C GLU A 45 17.70 22.41 -27.86
N GLN A 46 16.67 22.55 -28.69
CA GLN A 46 16.25 21.49 -29.63
C GLN A 46 17.22 21.39 -30.83
N GLU A 47 17.79 22.49 -31.27
CA GLU A 47 18.85 22.46 -32.26
C GLU A 47 20.12 21.75 -31.76
N ASN A 48 20.47 21.92 -30.50
CA ASN A 48 21.60 21.23 -29.88
C ASN A 48 21.38 19.72 -29.74
N ILE A 49 20.18 19.25 -29.46
CA ILE A 49 19.84 17.81 -29.37
C ILE A 49 19.88 17.17 -30.76
N LEU A 50 19.34 17.82 -31.77
CA LEU A 50 19.41 17.36 -33.18
C LEU A 50 20.86 17.35 -33.73
N LEU A 51 21.68 18.34 -33.37
CA LEU A 51 23.09 18.41 -33.73
C LEU A 51 23.93 17.34 -33.03
N TYR A 52 23.57 16.98 -31.78
CA TYR A 52 24.22 15.91 -31.02
C TYR A 52 23.88 14.51 -31.61
N LEU A 53 22.62 14.29 -32.02
CA LEU A 53 22.20 13.08 -32.72
C LEU A 53 22.86 12.89 -34.07
N SER A 54 23.09 13.97 -34.83
CA SER A 54 23.79 13.89 -36.13
C SER A 54 25.29 13.61 -36.00
N LYS A 55 25.90 13.99 -34.89
CA LYS A 55 27.33 13.72 -34.59
C LYS A 55 27.58 12.31 -34.09
N ALA A 56 26.61 11.72 -33.37
CA ALA A 56 26.74 10.36 -32.80
C ALA A 56 26.55 9.25 -33.86
N THR A 57 25.95 9.55 -35.00
CA THR A 57 25.66 8.56 -36.07
C THR A 57 26.69 8.58 -37.24
N GLY A 58 27.85 9.20 -37.08
CA GLY A 58 28.97 9.09 -38.04
C GLY A 58 28.59 9.43 -39.47
N GLY A 59 28.32 10.69 -39.76
CA GLY A 59 28.44 11.24 -41.09
C GLY A 59 27.53 10.74 -42.18
N SER A 60 26.23 10.89 -42.10
CA SER A 60 25.39 11.01 -43.28
C SER A 60 24.50 12.26 -43.18
N SER A 61 24.30 12.87 -44.32
CA SER A 61 23.75 14.22 -44.49
C SER A 61 22.34 14.38 -43.93
N ALA A 62 22.00 15.60 -43.54
CA ALA A 62 20.73 16.04 -42.95
C ALA A 62 19.45 15.78 -43.80
N THR A 63 19.53 15.01 -44.84
CA THR A 63 18.43 14.65 -45.77
C THR A 63 17.80 13.31 -45.47
N ASP A 64 18.36 12.49 -44.58
CA ASP A 64 17.86 11.13 -44.24
C ASP A 64 17.02 11.04 -42.96
N ILE A 65 16.55 12.15 -42.41
CA ILE A 65 15.59 12.18 -41.31
C ILE A 65 14.16 11.74 -41.76
N THR A 66 14.03 11.33 -42.99
CA THR A 66 12.79 10.72 -43.55
C THR A 66 12.72 9.22 -43.38
N SER A 67 13.63 8.58 -42.65
CA SER A 67 13.52 7.17 -42.34
C SER A 67 12.38 6.95 -41.35
N VAL A 68 11.35 6.24 -41.78
CA VAL A 68 10.32 5.62 -40.94
C VAL A 68 11.05 4.96 -39.76
N SER A 69 10.65 5.31 -38.56
CA SER A 69 11.28 4.81 -37.35
C SER A 69 11.45 3.28 -37.38
N LYS A 70 12.56 2.78 -36.85
CA LYS A 70 12.86 1.34 -36.87
C LYS A 70 11.80 0.52 -36.17
N THR A 71 11.25 1.03 -35.07
CA THR A 71 10.23 0.34 -34.27
C THR A 71 8.90 0.28 -35.00
N ILE A 72 8.49 1.35 -35.66
CA ILE A 72 7.27 1.42 -36.43
C ILE A 72 7.42 0.62 -37.72
N LEU A 73 8.60 0.66 -38.34
CA LEU A 73 8.88 -0.21 -39.47
C LEU A 73 8.81 -1.69 -39.06
N ALA A 74 9.34 -2.04 -37.89
CA ALA A 74 9.24 -3.37 -37.32
C ALA A 74 7.79 -3.73 -36.99
N LEU A 75 7.01 -2.82 -36.42
CA LEU A 75 5.58 -3.02 -36.16
C LEU A 75 4.81 -3.20 -37.47
N LYS A 76 5.06 -2.36 -38.49
CA LYS A 76 4.47 -2.52 -39.83
C LYS A 76 4.86 -3.83 -40.52
N LYS A 77 6.12 -4.27 -40.40
CA LYS A 77 6.62 -5.54 -40.96
C LYS A 77 6.05 -6.76 -40.24
N ARG A 78 5.84 -6.69 -38.93
CA ARG A 78 5.25 -7.78 -38.15
C ARG A 78 3.80 -8.09 -38.56
N LEU A 79 3.13 -7.12 -39.13
CA LEU A 79 1.79 -7.30 -39.75
C LEU A 79 1.86 -7.93 -41.14
N LEU A 80 3.06 -8.25 -41.64
CA LEU A 80 3.34 -8.93 -42.88
C LEU A 80 3.96 -10.30 -42.59
N PRO A 81 3.64 -11.36 -43.39
CA PRO A 81 4.03 -12.74 -43.06
C PRO A 81 5.52 -13.07 -43.14
N ASP A 82 6.38 -12.21 -43.74
CA ASP A 82 7.82 -12.45 -43.90
C ASP A 82 8.62 -11.46 -43.09
N THR A 83 8.95 -11.81 -41.82
CA THR A 83 9.60 -10.89 -40.93
C THR A 83 11.07 -11.21 -40.61
N VAL A 84 11.87 -10.15 -40.53
CA VAL A 84 13.22 -10.15 -39.99
C VAL A 84 13.19 -10.65 -38.54
N ALA A 85 14.11 -11.52 -38.14
CA ALA A 85 14.28 -11.96 -36.77
C ALA A 85 14.62 -10.75 -35.86
N LEU A 86 13.68 -10.41 -34.97
CA LEU A 86 13.87 -9.38 -33.95
C LEU A 86 14.33 -10.02 -32.64
N PRO A 87 15.08 -9.31 -31.79
CA PRO A 87 15.34 -9.74 -30.45
C PRO A 87 14.04 -10.15 -29.71
N LEU A 88 14.09 -11.22 -28.92
CA LEU A 88 12.92 -11.82 -28.30
C LEU A 88 12.10 -10.81 -27.50
N GLN A 89 12.77 -9.99 -26.71
CA GLN A 89 12.14 -9.00 -25.82
C GLN A 89 11.49 -7.85 -26.59
N LEU A 90 12.15 -7.36 -27.62
CA LEU A 90 11.54 -6.37 -28.51
C LEU A 90 10.33 -6.92 -29.26
N ASN A 91 10.42 -8.17 -29.69
CA ASN A 91 9.33 -8.87 -30.36
C ASN A 91 8.10 -9.00 -29.44
N GLU A 92 8.33 -9.33 -28.18
CA GLU A 92 7.29 -9.40 -27.15
C GLU A 92 6.65 -8.02 -26.88
N THR A 93 7.48 -6.98 -26.73
CA THR A 93 7.01 -5.60 -26.52
C THR A 93 6.11 -5.15 -27.68
N LEU A 94 6.50 -5.45 -28.92
CA LEU A 94 5.72 -5.12 -30.13
C LEU A 94 4.40 -5.91 -30.22
N PHE A 95 4.40 -7.15 -29.71
CA PHE A 95 3.17 -7.93 -29.63
C PHE A 95 2.17 -7.29 -28.65
N VAL A 96 2.62 -6.96 -27.45
CA VAL A 96 1.81 -6.29 -26.45
C VAL A 96 1.31 -4.93 -26.94
N LEU A 97 2.15 -4.17 -27.64
CA LEU A 97 1.76 -2.89 -28.24
C LEU A 97 0.65 -3.06 -29.31
N GLN A 98 0.73 -4.10 -30.13
CA GLN A 98 -0.31 -4.40 -31.13
C GLN A 98 -1.66 -4.73 -30.49
N GLU A 99 -1.66 -5.58 -29.46
CA GLU A 99 -2.85 -5.92 -28.68
C GLU A 99 -3.43 -4.68 -27.99
N ALA A 100 -2.56 -3.86 -27.41
CA ALA A 100 -2.95 -2.63 -26.75
C ALA A 100 -3.63 -1.64 -27.68
N ILE A 101 -3.17 -1.53 -28.92
CA ILE A 101 -3.81 -0.68 -29.94
C ILE A 101 -5.22 -1.20 -30.26
N ALA A 102 -5.41 -2.52 -30.37
CA ALA A 102 -6.74 -3.10 -30.59
C ALA A 102 -7.69 -2.79 -29.43
N ILE A 103 -7.22 -2.90 -28.18
CA ILE A 103 -7.99 -2.54 -26.98
C ILE A 103 -8.30 -1.03 -26.96
N GLY A 104 -7.36 -0.20 -27.35
CA GLY A 104 -7.58 1.24 -27.50
C GLY A 104 -8.66 1.57 -28.53
N ILE A 105 -8.63 0.92 -29.68
CA ILE A 105 -9.66 1.08 -30.73
C ILE A 105 -11.03 0.64 -30.19
N TRP A 106 -11.09 -0.50 -29.52
CA TRP A 106 -12.32 -0.98 -28.89
C TRP A 106 -12.89 0.05 -27.89
N ALA A 107 -12.03 0.61 -27.05
CA ALA A 107 -12.42 1.62 -26.07
C ALA A 107 -12.97 2.90 -26.74
N LYS A 108 -12.32 3.36 -27.82
CA LYS A 108 -12.77 4.46 -28.66
C LYS A 108 -14.16 4.18 -29.24
N ASP A 109 -14.37 3.01 -29.84
CA ASP A 109 -15.63 2.65 -30.48
C ASP A 109 -16.75 2.50 -29.44
N SER A 110 -16.47 1.87 -28.31
CA SER A 110 -17.41 1.79 -27.19
C SER A 110 -17.86 3.18 -26.70
N TYR A 111 -16.94 4.15 -26.67
CA TYR A 111 -17.28 5.52 -26.32
C TYR A 111 -18.07 6.21 -27.44
N TYR A 112 -17.73 5.99 -28.71
CA TYR A 112 -18.45 6.54 -29.86
C TYR A 112 -19.93 6.16 -29.82
N ASP A 113 -20.18 4.89 -29.57
CA ASP A 113 -21.56 4.36 -29.48
C ASP A 113 -22.30 4.92 -28.27
N ALA A 114 -21.64 4.96 -27.10
CA ALA A 114 -22.25 5.42 -25.87
C ALA A 114 -22.54 6.93 -25.83
N SER A 115 -21.72 7.74 -26.51
CA SER A 115 -21.83 9.22 -26.52
C SER A 115 -22.63 9.78 -27.69
N GLY A 116 -23.03 8.92 -28.65
CA GLY A 116 -23.65 9.36 -29.89
C GLY A 116 -22.70 10.13 -30.83
N LEU A 117 -21.39 9.94 -30.65
CA LEU A 117 -20.36 10.61 -31.46
C LEU A 117 -20.36 10.09 -32.91
N SER A 118 -20.76 8.84 -33.17
CA SER A 118 -20.89 8.29 -34.48
C SER A 118 -21.86 9.10 -35.34
N ASP A 119 -23.06 9.40 -34.86
CA ASP A 119 -24.09 10.20 -35.55
C ASP A 119 -23.62 11.63 -35.86
N LEU A 120 -22.89 12.26 -34.88
CA LEU A 120 -22.36 13.61 -35.09
C LEU A 120 -21.27 13.61 -36.18
N ASN A 121 -20.45 12.59 -36.21
CA ASN A 121 -19.35 12.49 -37.17
C ASN A 121 -19.87 12.25 -38.62
N GLU A 122 -20.93 11.48 -38.77
CA GLU A 122 -21.60 11.28 -40.10
C GLU A 122 -22.18 12.60 -40.65
N ARG A 123 -22.72 13.47 -39.78
CA ARG A 123 -23.35 14.73 -40.15
C ARG A 123 -22.37 15.94 -40.12
N LYS A 124 -21.08 15.70 -40.06
CA LYS A 124 -20.05 16.73 -39.86
C LYS A 124 -20.17 17.95 -40.79
N ALA A 125 -20.63 17.78 -42.01
CA ALA A 125 -20.77 18.87 -42.97
C ALA A 125 -21.95 19.84 -42.66
N THR A 126 -22.96 19.40 -41.90
CA THR A 126 -24.20 20.12 -41.64
C THR A 126 -24.37 20.61 -40.20
N LEU A 127 -23.35 20.44 -39.37
CA LEU A 127 -23.40 20.77 -37.93
C LEU A 127 -23.49 22.28 -37.68
N THR A 128 -24.30 22.67 -36.72
CA THR A 128 -24.33 24.02 -36.13
C THR A 128 -23.04 24.28 -35.33
N PRO A 129 -22.70 25.54 -35.02
CA PRO A 129 -21.50 25.86 -34.23
C PRO A 129 -21.44 25.11 -32.88
N ASN A 130 -22.57 25.00 -32.15
CA ASN A 130 -22.64 24.28 -30.89
C ASN A 130 -22.42 22.77 -31.07
N GLN A 131 -22.98 22.18 -32.12
CA GLN A 131 -22.74 20.76 -32.44
C GLN A 131 -21.30 20.49 -32.90
N ARG A 132 -20.62 21.46 -33.51
CA ARG A 132 -19.18 21.32 -33.83
C ARG A 132 -18.33 21.32 -32.57
N HIS A 133 -18.65 22.17 -31.61
CA HIS A 133 -17.98 22.19 -30.32
C HIS A 133 -18.21 20.87 -29.58
N ASP A 134 -19.44 20.35 -29.55
CA ASP A 134 -19.77 19.04 -28.95
C ASP A 134 -19.02 17.89 -29.63
N LEU A 135 -18.94 17.90 -30.97
CA LEU A 135 -18.16 16.93 -31.75
C LEU A 135 -16.66 16.97 -31.36
N GLU A 136 -16.07 18.17 -31.26
CA GLU A 136 -14.66 18.35 -30.92
C GLU A 136 -14.38 17.88 -29.49
N ALA A 137 -15.23 18.25 -28.55
CA ALA A 137 -15.09 17.84 -27.14
C ALA A 137 -15.20 16.31 -26.96
N LYS A 138 -16.22 15.70 -27.56
CA LYS A 138 -16.36 14.23 -27.55
C LYS A 138 -15.21 13.52 -28.26
N MET A 139 -14.71 14.09 -29.35
CA MET A 139 -13.54 13.53 -30.07
C MET A 139 -12.27 13.56 -29.21
N GLN A 140 -12.07 14.64 -28.43
CA GLN A 140 -10.94 14.73 -27.50
C GLN A 140 -11.06 13.69 -26.38
N THR A 141 -12.23 13.52 -25.80
CA THR A 141 -12.50 12.53 -24.77
C THR A 141 -12.34 11.11 -25.28
N ALA A 142 -12.85 10.80 -26.46
CA ALA A 142 -12.64 9.50 -27.12
C ALA A 142 -11.16 9.20 -27.36
N THR A 143 -10.41 10.22 -27.81
CA THR A 143 -8.97 10.08 -28.04
C THR A 143 -8.22 9.82 -26.73
N ALA A 144 -8.52 10.57 -25.69
CA ALA A 144 -7.93 10.39 -24.36
C ALA A 144 -8.24 9.00 -23.79
N PHE A 145 -9.48 8.53 -23.91
CA PHE A 145 -9.90 7.21 -23.43
C PHE A 145 -9.25 6.08 -24.22
N MET A 146 -9.12 6.22 -25.54
CA MET A 146 -8.36 5.29 -26.38
C MET A 146 -6.92 5.13 -25.90
N LEU A 147 -6.23 6.26 -25.70
CA LEU A 147 -4.82 6.28 -25.29
C LEU A 147 -4.64 5.79 -23.85
N PHE A 148 -5.57 6.11 -22.97
CA PHE A 148 -5.59 5.64 -21.60
C PHE A 148 -5.72 4.11 -21.53
N SER A 149 -6.69 3.54 -22.27
CA SER A 149 -6.95 2.11 -22.29
C SER A 149 -5.78 1.31 -22.88
N LEU A 150 -5.20 1.81 -23.96
CA LEU A 150 -4.00 1.26 -24.60
C LEU A 150 -2.81 1.27 -23.63
N ALA A 151 -2.52 2.40 -23.01
CA ALA A 151 -1.41 2.54 -22.07
C ALA A 151 -1.61 1.66 -20.82
N SER A 152 -2.83 1.60 -20.33
CA SER A 152 -3.23 0.77 -19.20
C SER A 152 -3.00 -0.72 -19.46
N TYR A 153 -3.33 -1.22 -20.64
CA TYR A 153 -3.08 -2.61 -21.01
C TYR A 153 -1.59 -2.94 -21.08
N ILE A 154 -0.79 -2.08 -21.72
CA ILE A 154 0.66 -2.26 -21.82
C ILE A 154 1.30 -2.33 -20.43
N VAL A 155 0.96 -1.36 -19.57
CA VAL A 155 1.50 -1.32 -18.21
C VAL A 155 1.08 -2.55 -17.42
N THR A 156 -0.18 -2.98 -17.48
CA THR A 156 -0.65 -4.17 -16.78
C THR A 156 0.08 -5.44 -17.25
N THR A 157 0.30 -5.57 -18.55
CA THR A 157 0.88 -6.79 -19.13
C THR A 157 2.40 -6.88 -18.92
N LEU A 158 3.13 -5.74 -18.97
CA LEU A 158 4.59 -5.74 -18.93
C LEU A 158 5.18 -5.42 -17.56
N LYS A 159 4.42 -4.84 -16.64
CA LYS A 159 4.95 -4.39 -15.34
C LYS A 159 5.60 -5.50 -14.53
N GLU A 160 5.04 -6.70 -14.53
CA GLU A 160 5.60 -7.85 -13.82
C GLU A 160 6.93 -8.36 -14.40
N ARG A 161 7.28 -7.94 -15.62
CA ARG A 161 8.51 -8.34 -16.34
C ARG A 161 9.61 -7.29 -16.29
N THR A 162 9.35 -6.18 -15.60
CA THR A 162 10.32 -5.10 -15.43
C THR A 162 11.46 -5.53 -14.49
N SER A 163 12.62 -4.90 -14.66
CA SER A 163 13.79 -5.10 -13.81
C SER A 163 14.00 -3.95 -12.83
N GLU A 164 14.98 -4.08 -11.95
CA GLU A 164 15.37 -3.00 -11.01
C GLU A 164 15.82 -1.72 -11.72
N THR A 165 16.16 -1.79 -13.02
CA THR A 165 16.61 -0.64 -13.81
C THR A 165 15.49 0.32 -14.21
N VAL A 166 14.22 -0.03 -14.03
CA VAL A 166 13.04 0.83 -14.28
C VAL A 166 13.19 2.21 -13.62
N ASN A 167 13.67 2.25 -12.38
CA ASN A 167 13.85 3.52 -11.66
C ASN A 167 14.95 4.39 -12.29
N VAL A 168 16.00 3.78 -12.83
CA VAL A 168 17.06 4.51 -13.57
C VAL A 168 16.49 5.11 -14.86
N MET A 169 15.59 4.38 -15.53
CA MET A 169 14.94 4.85 -16.76
C MET A 169 13.96 5.98 -16.51
N LYS A 170 13.17 5.92 -15.44
CA LYS A 170 12.29 7.03 -15.01
C LYS A 170 13.09 8.34 -14.88
N ASN A 171 14.32 8.27 -14.41
CA ASN A 171 15.18 9.44 -14.25
C ASN A 171 15.74 10.00 -15.56
N LYS A 172 15.86 9.14 -16.58
CA LYS A 172 16.37 9.54 -17.91
C LYS A 172 15.26 10.01 -18.85
N PHE A 173 14.00 9.72 -18.53
CA PHE A 173 12.87 10.07 -19.37
C PHE A 173 12.21 11.37 -18.90
N ALA A 174 12.34 12.41 -19.72
CA ALA A 174 11.82 13.75 -19.41
C ALA A 174 10.29 13.92 -19.59
N GLY A 175 9.56 12.82 -19.88
CA GLY A 175 8.12 12.85 -20.15
C GLY A 175 7.79 13.00 -21.65
N ILE A 176 6.50 13.08 -21.96
CA ILE A 176 5.99 13.27 -23.32
C ILE A 176 5.85 14.79 -23.57
N PRO A 177 6.66 15.38 -24.44
CA PRO A 177 6.73 16.85 -24.57
C PRO A 177 5.41 17.48 -25.03
N GLU A 178 4.70 16.80 -25.92
CA GLU A 178 3.43 17.27 -26.47
C GLU A 178 2.50 16.09 -26.75
N LEU A 179 1.29 16.15 -26.21
CA LEU A 179 0.25 15.13 -26.44
C LEU A 179 -0.94 15.78 -27.16
N SER A 180 -1.25 15.28 -28.35
CA SER A 180 -2.42 15.72 -29.11
C SER A 180 -3.63 14.83 -28.83
N LEU A 181 -4.73 15.44 -28.39
CA LEU A 181 -6.00 14.75 -28.17
C LEU A 181 -7.05 15.09 -29.25
N ASN A 182 -6.71 15.83 -30.28
CA ASN A 182 -7.66 16.36 -31.26
C ASN A 182 -8.43 15.27 -32.04
N THR A 183 -7.75 14.20 -32.39
CA THR A 183 -8.36 13.03 -33.06
C THR A 183 -7.60 11.75 -32.68
N PRO A 184 -8.27 10.58 -32.65
CA PRO A 184 -7.62 9.30 -32.33
C PRO A 184 -6.37 9.01 -33.17
N THR A 185 -6.42 9.26 -34.47
CA THR A 185 -5.28 9.05 -35.39
C THR A 185 -4.09 9.95 -35.03
N LYS A 186 -4.34 11.25 -34.78
CA LYS A 186 -3.28 12.18 -34.41
C LYS A 186 -2.72 11.86 -33.02
N GLY A 187 -3.56 11.51 -32.08
CA GLY A 187 -3.16 11.11 -30.73
C GLY A 187 -2.25 9.89 -30.76
N LEU A 188 -2.65 8.83 -31.43
CA LEU A 188 -1.86 7.60 -31.57
C LEU A 188 -0.55 7.87 -32.33
N SER A 189 -0.59 8.63 -33.41
CA SER A 189 0.61 9.01 -34.16
C SER A 189 1.63 9.77 -33.30
N CYS A 190 1.14 10.70 -32.48
CA CYS A 190 1.95 11.46 -31.55
C CYS A 190 2.64 10.56 -30.51
N VAL A 191 1.87 9.68 -29.86
CA VAL A 191 2.37 8.75 -28.86
C VAL A 191 3.42 7.82 -29.44
N LEU A 192 3.12 7.18 -30.58
CA LEU A 192 4.04 6.25 -31.24
C LEU A 192 5.32 6.95 -31.74
N PHE A 193 5.22 8.19 -32.20
CA PHE A 193 6.39 8.99 -32.61
C PHE A 193 7.36 9.22 -31.44
N TYR A 194 6.86 9.68 -30.29
CA TYR A 194 7.72 9.88 -29.12
C TYR A 194 8.23 8.58 -28.55
N TYR A 195 7.38 7.55 -28.46
CA TYR A 195 7.79 6.22 -28.01
C TYR A 195 8.97 5.69 -28.82
N ASP A 196 8.89 5.76 -30.16
CA ASP A 196 9.95 5.31 -31.03
C ASP A 196 11.22 6.16 -30.94
N LYS A 197 11.07 7.48 -30.87
CA LYS A 197 12.20 8.40 -30.71
C LYS A 197 13.05 8.05 -29.49
N TYR A 198 12.39 7.74 -28.37
CA TYR A 198 13.08 7.38 -27.13
C TYR A 198 13.55 5.93 -27.11
N LEU A 199 12.78 5.00 -27.69
CA LEU A 199 13.18 3.59 -27.78
C LEU A 199 14.45 3.38 -28.59
N ASN A 200 14.70 4.25 -29.58
CA ASN A 200 15.92 4.22 -30.39
C ASN A 200 17.05 5.12 -29.82
N HIS A 201 16.87 5.72 -28.64
CA HIS A 201 17.89 6.57 -28.04
C HIS A 201 18.98 5.74 -27.35
N PRO A 202 20.28 5.89 -27.73
CA PRO A 202 21.36 5.02 -27.25
C PRO A 202 21.64 5.16 -25.75
N ASP A 203 21.31 6.31 -25.14
CA ASP A 203 21.50 6.53 -23.70
C ASP A 203 20.36 5.94 -22.85
N ILE A 204 19.23 5.59 -23.47
CA ILE A 204 18.06 5.02 -22.79
C ILE A 204 18.09 3.49 -22.93
N ILE A 205 18.25 2.98 -24.14
CA ILE A 205 18.26 1.56 -24.42
C ILE A 205 19.71 1.10 -24.66
N THR A 206 20.29 0.51 -23.64
CA THR A 206 21.66 -0.01 -23.67
C THR A 206 21.71 -1.54 -23.82
N LYS A 207 20.64 -2.23 -23.39
CA LYS A 207 20.46 -3.69 -23.44
C LYS A 207 19.07 -4.02 -23.97
N GLU A 208 18.86 -5.21 -24.49
CA GLU A 208 17.56 -5.67 -24.99
C GLU A 208 16.45 -5.57 -23.93
N ARG A 209 16.75 -5.91 -22.68
CA ARG A 209 15.81 -5.86 -21.55
C ARG A 209 15.35 -4.45 -21.25
N ASP A 210 16.16 -3.45 -21.51
CA ASP A 210 15.83 -2.04 -21.31
C ASP A 210 14.59 -1.62 -22.12
N SER A 211 14.27 -2.34 -23.21
CA SER A 211 13.10 -2.07 -24.03
C SER A 211 11.79 -2.30 -23.28
N ILE A 212 11.69 -3.35 -22.44
CA ILE A 212 10.53 -3.63 -21.61
C ILE A 212 10.39 -2.57 -20.53
N ASP A 213 11.49 -2.31 -19.78
CA ASP A 213 11.52 -1.33 -18.71
C ASP A 213 11.14 0.06 -19.19
N PHE A 214 11.71 0.47 -20.32
CA PHE A 214 11.37 1.77 -20.93
C PHE A 214 9.91 1.83 -21.40
N THR A 215 9.39 0.76 -21.99
CA THR A 215 8.00 0.70 -22.45
C THR A 215 7.03 0.93 -21.27
N VAL A 216 7.25 0.29 -20.14
CA VAL A 216 6.43 0.50 -18.95
C VAL A 216 6.53 1.96 -18.48
N VAL A 217 7.74 2.50 -18.37
CA VAL A 217 7.97 3.89 -17.92
C VAL A 217 7.28 4.91 -18.85
N PHE A 218 7.38 4.70 -20.16
CA PHE A 218 6.77 5.59 -21.15
C PHE A 218 5.24 5.60 -21.04
N PHE A 219 4.63 4.42 -20.96
CA PHE A 219 3.17 4.32 -20.91
C PHE A 219 2.59 4.64 -19.53
N GLU A 220 3.34 4.46 -18.42
CA GLU A 220 2.98 5.03 -17.10
C GLU A 220 2.96 6.57 -17.16
N ALA A 221 3.93 7.19 -17.84
CA ALA A 221 3.94 8.63 -18.02
C ALA A 221 2.77 9.11 -18.91
N LEU A 222 2.40 8.36 -19.93
CA LEU A 222 1.23 8.67 -20.75
C LEU A 222 -0.07 8.64 -19.94
N ILE A 223 -0.26 7.64 -19.07
CA ILE A 223 -1.39 7.58 -18.13
C ILE A 223 -1.39 8.83 -17.23
N GLY A 224 -0.23 9.21 -16.70
CA GLY A 224 -0.06 10.43 -15.88
C GLY A 224 -0.49 11.70 -16.63
N GLU A 225 -0.03 11.87 -17.86
CA GLU A 225 -0.38 13.02 -18.72
C GLU A 225 -1.89 13.11 -19.03
N ILE A 226 -2.55 11.97 -19.25
CA ILE A 226 -3.99 11.93 -19.48
C ILE A 226 -4.73 12.26 -18.17
N ASN A 227 -4.28 11.73 -17.04
CA ASN A 227 -4.88 12.01 -15.74
C ASN A 227 -4.77 13.48 -15.31
N LEU A 228 -3.71 14.17 -15.69
CA LEU A 228 -3.60 15.63 -15.47
C LEU A 228 -4.64 16.43 -16.27
N ARG A 229 -5.06 15.91 -17.43
CA ARG A 229 -5.97 16.59 -18.36
C ARG A 229 -7.42 16.14 -18.23
N LYS A 230 -7.71 15.03 -17.55
CA LYS A 230 -9.06 14.45 -17.48
C LYS A 230 -10.14 15.41 -16.95
N ASN A 231 -9.78 16.29 -16.03
CA ASN A 231 -10.71 17.27 -15.46
C ASN A 231 -11.07 18.41 -16.43
N ALA A 232 -10.33 18.57 -17.51
CA ALA A 232 -10.61 19.53 -18.58
C ALA A 232 -11.35 18.89 -19.77
N LEU A 233 -11.60 17.57 -19.73
CA LEU A 233 -12.38 16.87 -20.75
C LEU A 233 -13.86 16.96 -20.43
N GLU A 234 -14.65 17.20 -21.46
CA GLU A 234 -16.12 17.20 -21.40
C GLU A 234 -16.68 15.81 -21.74
N HIS A 235 -17.94 15.55 -21.39
CA HIS A 235 -18.67 14.29 -21.69
C HIS A 235 -17.97 13.02 -21.18
N THR A 236 -17.39 13.10 -19.99
CA THR A 236 -16.68 11.96 -19.35
C THR A 236 -17.62 11.02 -18.60
N ASP A 237 -18.89 11.39 -18.37
CA ASP A 237 -19.85 10.62 -17.57
C ASP A 237 -20.05 9.19 -18.09
N THR A 238 -20.06 9.04 -19.43
CA THR A 238 -20.16 7.72 -20.09
C THR A 238 -18.98 6.79 -19.82
N ILE A 239 -17.88 7.31 -19.30
CA ILE A 239 -16.66 6.54 -18.97
C ILE A 239 -16.60 6.30 -17.45
N THR A 240 -16.84 7.34 -16.64
CA THR A 240 -16.57 7.35 -15.18
C THR A 240 -17.36 6.30 -14.41
N ASP A 241 -18.56 5.97 -14.84
CA ASP A 241 -19.46 5.04 -14.13
C ASP A 241 -19.39 3.59 -14.66
N ARG A 242 -18.42 3.31 -15.51
CA ARG A 242 -18.30 2.00 -16.17
C ARG A 242 -16.99 1.32 -15.81
N THR A 243 -17.05 0.00 -15.66
CA THR A 243 -15.88 -0.87 -15.53
C THR A 243 -15.75 -1.73 -16.79
N TYR A 244 -14.60 -1.69 -17.43
CA TYR A 244 -14.29 -2.48 -18.61
C TYR A 244 -13.29 -3.57 -18.22
N LYS A 245 -13.63 -4.85 -18.49
CA LYS A 245 -12.81 -6.00 -18.11
C LYS A 245 -12.59 -6.90 -19.32
N LEU A 246 -11.33 -7.21 -19.61
CA LEU A 246 -10.98 -8.17 -20.65
C LEU A 246 -11.29 -9.61 -20.20
N GLU A 247 -12.01 -10.37 -21.04
CA GLU A 247 -12.31 -11.78 -20.78
C GLU A 247 -11.02 -12.60 -20.64
N ASN A 248 -11.00 -13.52 -19.68
CA ASN A 248 -9.86 -14.40 -19.39
C ASN A 248 -8.53 -13.67 -19.11
N SER A 249 -8.60 -12.41 -18.66
CA SER A 249 -7.43 -11.58 -18.34
C SER A 249 -7.62 -10.87 -17.00
N THR A 250 -6.50 -10.47 -16.42
CA THR A 250 -6.46 -9.62 -15.23
C THR A 250 -6.66 -8.14 -15.56
N PHE A 251 -6.67 -7.78 -16.84
CA PHE A 251 -6.85 -6.40 -17.28
C PHE A 251 -8.26 -5.88 -17.02
N SER A 252 -8.34 -4.78 -16.28
CA SER A 252 -9.59 -4.06 -16.00
C SER A 252 -9.32 -2.58 -15.76
N ILE A 253 -10.19 -1.72 -16.28
CA ILE A 253 -10.18 -0.28 -16.03
C ILE A 253 -11.56 0.16 -15.52
N SER A 254 -11.63 1.03 -14.52
CA SER A 254 -12.86 1.64 -14.02
C SER A 254 -12.79 3.14 -14.24
N GLY A 255 -13.57 3.63 -15.16
CA GLY A 255 -13.47 5.03 -15.56
C GLY A 255 -12.08 5.37 -16.07
N TRP A 256 -11.47 6.40 -15.48
CA TRP A 256 -10.11 6.84 -15.74
C TRP A 256 -9.08 6.23 -14.77
N ASP A 257 -9.50 5.31 -13.94
CA ASP A 257 -8.62 4.60 -13.06
C ASP A 257 -8.26 3.26 -13.69
N LEU A 258 -6.98 3.06 -13.94
CA LEU A 258 -6.45 1.74 -14.16
C LEU A 258 -6.71 1.00 -12.83
N ASN A 259 -7.70 0.14 -12.85
CA ASN A 259 -7.75 -0.90 -11.87
C ASN A 259 -6.52 -1.76 -12.17
N PHE A 260 -5.43 -1.43 -11.52
CA PHE A 260 -4.68 -2.53 -11.03
C PHE A 260 -5.69 -3.27 -10.14
N LEU A 261 -6.45 -4.21 -10.70
CA LEU A 261 -6.66 -5.42 -9.96
C LEU A 261 -5.23 -5.83 -9.68
N ASP A 262 -4.75 -5.26 -8.56
CA ASP A 262 -3.73 -5.90 -7.83
C ASP A 262 -4.29 -7.32 -7.60
N THR A 263 -4.02 -8.18 -8.53
CA THR A 263 -3.21 -9.28 -8.16
C THR A 263 -1.89 -8.62 -7.73
N ALA A 264 -1.90 -7.82 -6.65
CA ALA A 264 -0.85 -7.90 -5.70
C ALA A 264 -0.80 -9.38 -5.45
N LYS A 265 0.00 -10.09 -6.26
CA LYS A 265 0.43 -11.43 -5.94
C LYS A 265 0.83 -11.25 -4.50
N SER A 266 0.11 -11.90 -3.62
CA SER A 266 0.46 -11.98 -2.23
C SER A 266 1.95 -12.19 -2.28
N VAL A 267 2.71 -11.20 -1.80
CA VAL A 267 4.18 -11.27 -1.83
C VAL A 267 4.49 -12.62 -1.24
N GLU A 268 5.19 -13.48 -1.98
CA GLU A 268 5.51 -14.81 -1.49
C GLU A 268 6.31 -14.62 -0.21
N PHE A 269 5.79 -15.11 0.89
CA PHE A 269 6.42 -15.04 2.20
C PHE A 269 6.67 -16.44 2.73
N ASN A 270 7.70 -16.58 3.54
CA ASN A 270 7.98 -17.83 4.20
C ASN A 270 6.83 -18.18 5.14
N LYS A 271 6.21 -19.34 4.94
CA LYS A 271 5.15 -19.82 5.84
C LYS A 271 5.77 -20.22 7.17
N ILE A 272 5.44 -19.49 8.22
CA ILE A 272 5.86 -19.73 9.60
C ILE A 272 4.60 -19.83 10.45
N LYS A 273 4.51 -20.84 11.30
CA LYS A 273 3.42 -20.99 12.26
C LYS A 273 3.79 -20.35 13.60
N PHE A 274 2.80 -19.93 14.37
CA PHE A 274 3.03 -19.35 15.71
C PHE A 274 3.78 -20.30 16.64
N GLU A 275 3.57 -21.61 16.49
CA GLU A 275 4.21 -22.68 17.25
C GLU A 275 5.72 -22.78 16.99
N GLU A 276 6.18 -22.29 15.83
CA GLU A 276 7.60 -22.26 15.48
C GLU A 276 8.36 -21.06 16.09
N ILE A 277 7.63 -20.11 16.70
CA ILE A 277 8.20 -18.94 17.36
C ILE A 277 8.33 -19.22 18.84
N VAL A 278 9.53 -19.28 19.36
CA VAL A 278 9.79 -19.51 20.78
C VAL A 278 9.65 -18.20 21.57
N GLY A 279 9.09 -18.26 22.77
CA GLY A 279 8.83 -17.09 23.59
C GLY A 279 7.76 -16.17 23.00
N ASN A 280 7.91 -14.87 23.16
CA ASN A 280 7.03 -13.84 22.59
C ASN A 280 5.52 -14.06 22.90
N ARG A 281 5.19 -14.50 24.11
CA ARG A 281 3.81 -14.90 24.48
C ARG A 281 2.79 -13.80 24.26
N ASP A 282 3.07 -12.60 24.74
CA ASP A 282 2.20 -11.43 24.58
C ASP A 282 2.03 -11.04 23.10
N ALA A 283 3.13 -11.09 22.35
CA ALA A 283 3.13 -10.79 20.94
C ALA A 283 2.31 -11.82 20.13
N LYS A 284 2.40 -13.11 20.46
CA LYS A 284 1.60 -14.19 19.86
C LYS A 284 0.11 -14.04 20.20
N HIS A 285 -0.20 -13.79 21.46
CA HIS A 285 -1.58 -13.55 21.90
C HIS A 285 -2.19 -12.37 21.16
N PHE A 286 -1.51 -11.23 21.14
CA PHE A 286 -1.94 -10.05 20.40
C PHE A 286 -2.15 -10.34 18.90
N SER A 287 -1.21 -11.06 18.27
CA SER A 287 -1.27 -11.40 16.85
C SER A 287 -2.44 -12.35 16.54
N ARG A 288 -2.73 -13.29 17.42
CA ARG A 288 -3.91 -14.17 17.32
C ARG A 288 -5.19 -13.34 17.36
N ARG A 289 -5.33 -12.42 18.31
CA ARG A 289 -6.47 -11.50 18.40
C ARG A 289 -6.62 -10.61 17.16
N LEU A 290 -5.51 -10.11 16.63
CA LEU A 290 -5.52 -9.33 15.40
C LEU A 290 -6.10 -10.11 14.23
N THR A 291 -5.67 -11.36 14.04
CA THR A 291 -6.16 -12.22 12.96
C THR A 291 -7.66 -12.51 13.12
N GLU A 292 -8.12 -12.81 14.32
CA GLU A 292 -9.54 -13.07 14.63
C GLU A 292 -10.44 -11.85 14.35
N ARG A 293 -9.95 -10.67 14.73
CA ARG A 293 -10.65 -9.40 14.51
C ARG A 293 -10.73 -9.05 13.02
N LEU A 294 -9.67 -9.25 12.26
CA LEU A 294 -9.69 -9.07 10.80
C LEU A 294 -10.67 -10.03 10.12
N LEU A 295 -10.64 -11.32 10.49
CA LEU A 295 -11.51 -12.34 9.90
C LEU A 295 -13.00 -12.12 10.18
N SER A 296 -13.34 -11.38 11.23
CA SER A 296 -14.73 -11.06 11.57
C SER A 296 -15.36 -10.04 10.63
N TYR A 297 -14.58 -9.43 9.74
CA TYR A 297 -15.06 -8.49 8.74
C TYR A 297 -16.15 -9.10 7.85
N ASP A 298 -17.18 -8.32 7.59
CA ASP A 298 -18.27 -8.69 6.69
C ASP A 298 -18.09 -7.99 5.35
N VAL A 299 -17.76 -8.77 4.31
CA VAL A 299 -17.46 -8.24 2.97
C VAL A 299 -18.70 -7.64 2.30
N GLU A 300 -19.89 -8.20 2.53
CA GLU A 300 -21.14 -7.72 1.96
C GLU A 300 -21.59 -6.42 2.64
N ALA A 301 -21.57 -6.41 3.97
CA ALA A 301 -21.92 -5.22 4.76
C ALA A 301 -20.81 -4.13 4.71
N LYS A 302 -19.60 -4.46 4.30
CA LYS A 302 -18.40 -3.61 4.32
C LYS A 302 -18.14 -3.02 5.70
N LYS A 303 -18.28 -3.83 6.74
CA LYS A 303 -18.16 -3.44 8.16
C LYS A 303 -17.52 -4.55 8.98
N ASN A 304 -16.84 -4.15 10.05
CA ASN A 304 -16.30 -5.08 11.03
C ASN A 304 -16.99 -4.87 12.38
N PRO A 305 -17.62 -5.92 12.97
CA PRO A 305 -18.31 -5.79 14.25
C PRO A 305 -17.36 -5.39 15.40
N PHE A 306 -16.09 -5.79 15.38
CA PHE A 306 -15.11 -5.34 16.37
C PHE A 306 -14.81 -3.84 16.28
N GLN A 307 -15.01 -3.21 15.14
CA GLN A 307 -14.87 -1.74 15.00
C GLN A 307 -15.99 -1.02 15.77
N GLU A 308 -17.22 -1.52 15.73
CA GLU A 308 -18.33 -0.97 16.51
C GLU A 308 -18.15 -1.17 18.02
N LEU A 309 -17.60 -2.32 18.43
CA LEU A 309 -17.30 -2.62 19.83
C LEU A 309 -16.02 -1.92 20.34
N GLY A 310 -15.30 -1.21 19.49
CA GLY A 310 -14.04 -0.51 19.82
C GLY A 310 -12.81 -1.41 19.98
N GLY A 311 -12.92 -2.68 19.60
CA GLY A 311 -11.83 -3.65 19.71
C GLY A 311 -10.97 -3.80 18.46
N PHE A 312 -11.26 -3.10 17.37
CA PHE A 312 -10.49 -3.17 16.13
C PHE A 312 -9.30 -2.21 16.16
N MET A 313 -8.16 -2.66 15.65
CA MET A 313 -6.91 -1.88 15.62
C MET A 313 -6.44 -1.69 14.19
N PRO A 314 -6.78 -0.55 13.53
CA PRO A 314 -6.30 -0.24 12.20
C PRO A 314 -4.78 -0.01 12.13
N VAL A 315 -4.17 0.47 13.21
CA VAL A 315 -2.71 0.65 13.32
C VAL A 315 -2.22 0.11 14.66
N PHE A 316 -1.25 -0.78 14.63
CA PHE A 316 -0.61 -1.32 15.83
C PHE A 316 0.92 -1.31 15.70
N MET A 317 1.63 -1.55 16.80
CA MET A 317 3.10 -1.58 16.85
C MET A 317 3.62 -2.78 17.62
N GLY A 318 4.50 -3.56 16.98
CA GLY A 318 5.36 -4.54 17.62
C GLY A 318 6.79 -3.99 17.72
N TYR A 319 7.35 -3.93 18.92
CA TYR A 319 8.69 -3.38 19.12
C TYR A 319 9.56 -4.31 19.95
N GLY A 320 10.86 -4.33 19.65
CA GLY A 320 11.84 -5.15 20.37
C GLY A 320 13.22 -5.05 19.75
N ILE A 321 14.23 -5.47 20.49
CA ILE A 321 15.62 -5.44 20.02
C ILE A 321 15.83 -6.31 18.78
N PRO A 322 16.90 -6.09 17.99
CA PRO A 322 17.23 -6.96 16.85
C PRO A 322 17.35 -8.44 17.27
N GLY A 323 16.84 -9.35 16.42
CA GLY A 323 16.94 -10.79 16.64
C GLY A 323 15.85 -11.40 17.55
N THR A 324 14.86 -10.65 18.01
CA THR A 324 13.76 -11.15 18.86
C THR A 324 12.60 -11.81 18.10
N GLY A 325 12.67 -11.86 16.76
CA GLY A 325 11.67 -12.58 15.94
C GLY A 325 10.58 -11.72 15.32
N LYS A 326 10.78 -10.38 15.14
CA LYS A 326 9.80 -9.48 14.51
C LYS A 326 9.36 -9.95 13.12
N SER A 327 10.30 -10.19 12.22
CA SER A 327 9.99 -10.64 10.85
C SER A 327 9.36 -12.04 10.82
N MET A 328 9.72 -12.92 11.75
CA MET A 328 9.05 -14.22 11.93
C MET A 328 7.59 -14.03 12.35
N LEU A 329 7.31 -13.09 13.24
CA LEU A 329 5.96 -12.81 13.70
C LEU A 329 5.10 -12.20 12.56
N ILE A 330 5.66 -11.32 11.72
CA ILE A 330 5.01 -10.83 10.50
C ILE A 330 4.59 -12.00 9.61
N ALA A 331 5.52 -12.92 9.35
CA ALA A 331 5.28 -14.09 8.53
C ALA A 331 4.22 -15.03 9.15
N ALA A 332 4.22 -15.21 10.47
CA ALA A 332 3.24 -16.04 11.17
C ALA A 332 1.82 -15.44 11.12
N ILE A 333 1.68 -14.12 11.29
CA ILE A 333 0.40 -13.41 11.12
C ILE A 333 -0.12 -13.61 9.69
N ALA A 334 0.74 -13.40 8.68
CA ALA A 334 0.38 -13.55 7.28
C ALA A 334 0.00 -15.00 6.94
N THR A 335 0.73 -15.99 7.47
CA THR A 335 0.45 -17.43 7.28
C THR A 335 -0.92 -17.78 7.84
N ARG A 336 -1.20 -17.40 9.09
CA ARG A 336 -2.48 -17.69 9.73
C ARG A 336 -3.65 -17.03 9.00
N LEU A 337 -3.50 -15.74 8.62
CA LEU A 337 -4.53 -15.05 7.84
C LEU A 337 -4.77 -15.75 6.50
N LYS A 338 -3.73 -16.13 5.80
CA LYS A 338 -3.84 -16.83 4.50
C LYS A 338 -4.55 -18.18 4.64
N GLU A 339 -4.16 -18.99 5.62
CA GLU A 339 -4.78 -20.30 5.87
C GLU A 339 -6.28 -20.19 6.18
N LEU A 340 -6.65 -19.27 7.08
CA LEU A 340 -8.04 -19.08 7.49
C LEU A 340 -8.88 -18.40 6.39
N THR A 341 -8.33 -17.44 5.65
CA THR A 341 -9.04 -16.82 4.54
C THR A 341 -9.25 -17.76 3.36
N ASP A 342 -8.31 -18.66 3.09
CA ASP A 342 -8.49 -19.72 2.08
C ASP A 342 -9.61 -20.70 2.50
N GLN A 343 -9.67 -21.05 3.78
CA GLN A 343 -10.75 -21.90 4.32
C GLN A 343 -12.13 -21.21 4.27
N LEU A 344 -12.17 -19.89 4.48
CA LEU A 344 -13.38 -19.08 4.47
C LEU A 344 -13.77 -18.56 3.10
N GLU A 345 -12.94 -18.79 2.07
CA GLU A 345 -13.11 -18.28 0.70
C GLU A 345 -13.18 -16.75 0.63
N VAL A 346 -12.47 -16.06 1.54
CA VAL A 346 -12.39 -14.58 1.59
C VAL A 346 -11.10 -14.11 0.91
N PRO A 347 -11.14 -13.15 -0.01
CA PRO A 347 -9.94 -12.60 -0.61
C PRO A 347 -9.01 -11.96 0.43
N PHE A 348 -7.73 -12.31 0.40
CA PHE A 348 -6.71 -11.78 1.30
C PHE A 348 -5.53 -11.18 0.54
N LEU A 349 -5.04 -10.05 1.01
CA LEU A 349 -3.86 -9.37 0.51
C LEU A 349 -2.82 -9.19 1.64
N PHE A 350 -1.65 -9.79 1.46
CA PHE A 350 -0.45 -9.46 2.22
C PHE A 350 0.29 -8.33 1.51
N HIS A 351 0.39 -7.16 2.14
CA HIS A 351 0.83 -5.92 1.51
C HIS A 351 1.96 -5.23 2.30
N PRO A 352 3.16 -5.82 2.34
CA PRO A 352 4.29 -5.22 3.05
C PRO A 352 4.73 -3.90 2.40
N MET A 353 5.22 -2.97 3.23
CA MET A 353 5.79 -1.73 2.71
C MET A 353 7.11 -2.02 2.01
N PRO A 354 7.31 -1.53 0.77
CA PRO A 354 8.56 -1.74 0.05
C PRO A 354 9.69 -0.87 0.62
N ASP A 355 10.91 -1.42 0.71
CA ASP A 355 12.11 -0.72 1.19
C ASP A 355 12.47 0.51 0.34
N THR A 356 12.06 0.51 -0.93
CA THR A 356 12.37 1.57 -1.92
C THR A 356 11.39 2.75 -1.90
N LEU A 357 10.63 2.92 -0.80
CA LEU A 357 9.60 3.96 -0.72
C LEU A 357 10.18 5.37 -0.77
N ILE A 358 11.32 5.59 -0.09
CA ILE A 358 11.97 6.90 -0.06
C ILE A 358 12.63 7.17 -1.42
N SER A 359 12.21 8.27 -2.05
CA SER A 359 12.76 8.77 -3.33
C SER A 359 13.73 9.92 -3.08
N THR A 360 14.72 10.05 -3.93
CA THR A 360 15.63 11.22 -3.98
C THR A 360 14.95 12.43 -4.62
N PHE A 361 13.81 12.26 -5.29
CA PHE A 361 13.05 13.34 -5.92
C PHE A 361 11.99 13.90 -4.99
N GLN A 362 11.87 15.22 -4.98
CA GLN A 362 10.85 15.93 -4.23
C GLN A 362 9.46 15.53 -4.75
N GLY A 363 8.57 15.12 -3.84
CA GLY A 363 7.23 14.62 -4.18
C GLY A 363 7.16 13.12 -4.53
N GLY A 364 8.25 12.48 -4.96
CA GLY A 364 8.25 11.08 -5.35
C GLY A 364 7.97 10.10 -4.20
N SER A 365 8.40 10.44 -2.99
CA SER A 365 8.12 9.65 -1.79
C SER A 365 6.65 9.72 -1.38
N ALA A 366 6.04 10.90 -1.50
CA ALA A 366 4.61 11.08 -1.23
C ALA A 366 3.75 10.28 -2.20
N GLU A 367 4.08 10.30 -3.49
CA GLU A 367 3.35 9.54 -4.51
C GLU A 367 3.41 8.04 -4.26
N LYS A 368 4.61 7.50 -4.02
CA LYS A 368 4.78 6.08 -3.69
C LYS A 368 4.01 5.68 -2.44
N MET A 369 4.01 6.55 -1.41
CA MET A 369 3.25 6.30 -0.19
C MET A 369 1.74 6.32 -0.44
N VAL A 370 1.23 7.22 -1.29
CA VAL A 370 -0.18 7.22 -1.70
C VAL A 370 -0.52 5.93 -2.45
N GLN A 371 0.34 5.48 -3.37
CA GLN A 371 0.17 4.21 -4.09
C GLN A 371 0.12 3.01 -3.15
N TRP A 372 1.00 2.98 -2.13
CA TRP A 372 0.99 1.93 -1.12
C TRP A 372 -0.26 1.98 -0.22
N MET A 373 -0.77 3.17 0.10
CA MET A 373 -1.98 3.34 0.93
C MET A 373 -3.28 3.03 0.19
N LYS A 374 -3.33 3.19 -1.13
CA LYS A 374 -4.55 3.02 -1.93
C LYS A 374 -5.20 1.63 -1.80
N PRO A 375 -4.47 0.51 -1.88
CA PRO A 375 -5.04 -0.83 -1.68
C PRO A 375 -5.69 -1.03 -0.31
N LEU A 376 -5.22 -0.34 0.73
CA LEU A 376 -5.75 -0.48 2.11
C LEU A 376 -7.20 0.04 2.25
N GLN A 377 -7.68 0.78 1.27
CA GLN A 377 -9.04 1.30 1.20
C GLN A 377 -10.00 0.40 0.39
N ASP A 378 -9.52 -0.73 -0.14
CA ASP A 378 -10.34 -1.68 -0.88
C ASP A 378 -11.22 -2.52 0.08
N PRO A 379 -12.57 -2.35 0.07
CA PRO A 379 -13.45 -3.08 0.99
C PRO A 379 -13.74 -4.51 0.55
N THR A 380 -13.22 -4.98 -0.58
CA THR A 380 -13.55 -6.30 -1.15
C THR A 380 -12.69 -7.44 -0.61
N ARG A 381 -11.65 -7.13 0.15
CA ARG A 381 -10.66 -8.10 0.65
C ARG A 381 -10.16 -7.75 2.05
N LEU A 382 -9.61 -8.73 2.74
CA LEU A 382 -8.87 -8.52 3.98
C LEU A 382 -7.42 -8.15 3.66
N ILE A 383 -6.84 -7.21 4.43
CA ILE A 383 -5.50 -6.70 4.13
C ILE A 383 -4.67 -6.62 5.41
N PHE A 384 -3.51 -7.26 5.36
CA PHE A 384 -2.47 -7.08 6.37
C PHE A 384 -1.25 -6.38 5.75
N ALA A 385 -0.92 -5.20 6.27
CA ALA A 385 0.10 -4.31 5.73
C ALA A 385 1.21 -4.05 6.75
N PRO A 386 2.21 -4.91 6.88
CA PRO A 386 3.34 -4.69 7.77
C PRO A 386 4.32 -3.67 7.20
N ILE A 387 4.89 -2.87 8.09
CA ILE A 387 6.04 -2.00 7.88
C ILE A 387 7.14 -2.53 8.78
N ASP A 388 8.08 -3.28 8.22
CA ASP A 388 9.27 -3.74 8.95
C ASP A 388 10.30 -2.60 9.02
N ASP A 389 11.12 -2.57 10.08
CA ASP A 389 12.06 -1.49 10.37
C ASP A 389 11.44 -0.08 10.18
N ALA A 390 10.28 0.12 10.81
CA ALA A 390 9.44 1.31 10.63
C ALA A 390 10.19 2.63 10.92
N GLU A 391 11.24 2.60 11.73
CA GLU A 391 12.12 3.75 12.01
C GLU A 391 12.79 4.30 10.74
N ASN A 392 13.00 3.49 9.70
CA ASN A 392 13.63 3.94 8.47
C ASN A 392 12.72 4.88 7.65
N ASN A 393 11.41 4.62 7.68
CA ASN A 393 10.43 5.34 6.85
C ASN A 393 9.58 6.35 7.65
N LEU A 394 9.46 6.17 8.97
CA LEU A 394 8.58 6.95 9.84
C LEU A 394 9.33 7.63 10.99
N GLN A 395 10.61 7.94 10.79
CA GLN A 395 11.48 8.61 11.78
C GLN A 395 10.98 10.01 12.14
N GLU A 396 11.26 10.48 13.37
CA GLU A 396 10.85 11.81 13.84
C GLU A 396 11.31 12.94 12.91
N ARG A 397 10.36 13.75 12.40
CA ARG A 397 10.60 14.81 11.40
C ARG A 397 11.53 15.91 11.85
N THR A 398 11.71 16.07 13.17
CA THR A 398 12.59 17.10 13.80
C THR A 398 14.00 16.58 14.05
N ALA A 399 14.26 15.30 13.86
CA ALA A 399 15.58 14.73 14.04
C ALA A 399 16.58 15.27 12.99
N GLN A 400 17.84 15.41 13.40
CA GLN A 400 18.90 15.95 12.57
C GLN A 400 19.21 14.97 11.42
N GLY A 401 19.26 15.45 10.18
CA GLY A 401 19.59 14.63 8.99
C GLY A 401 18.38 13.91 8.34
N VAL A 402 17.17 14.12 8.80
CA VAL A 402 15.97 13.51 8.19
C VAL A 402 15.68 14.08 6.82
N SER A 403 15.57 13.21 5.82
CA SER A 403 15.33 13.60 4.42
C SER A 403 13.93 14.20 4.22
N ALA A 404 13.80 15.04 3.18
CA ALA A 404 12.49 15.57 2.78
C ALA A 404 11.50 14.44 2.45
N GLY A 405 11.98 13.35 1.84
CA GLY A 405 11.17 12.17 1.52
C GLY A 405 10.50 11.52 2.72
N VAL A 406 11.21 11.37 3.85
CA VAL A 406 10.63 10.86 5.10
C VAL A 406 9.50 11.75 5.60
N LYS A 407 9.69 13.09 5.54
CA LYS A 407 8.64 14.05 5.96
C LYS A 407 7.39 13.94 5.08
N GLU A 408 7.56 13.70 3.78
CA GLU A 408 6.48 13.48 2.82
C GLU A 408 5.71 12.20 3.14
N VAL A 409 6.44 11.09 3.36
CA VAL A 409 5.86 9.78 3.74
C VAL A 409 5.01 9.89 5.00
N ILE A 410 5.55 10.51 6.05
CA ILE A 410 4.81 10.74 7.30
C ILE A 410 3.56 11.60 7.04
N GLY A 411 3.66 12.65 6.25
CA GLY A 411 2.52 13.51 5.92
C GLY A 411 1.36 12.73 5.27
N VAL A 412 1.67 11.82 4.36
CA VAL A 412 0.68 10.93 3.71
C VAL A 412 0.14 9.92 4.72
N PHE A 413 1.01 9.22 5.47
CA PHE A 413 0.60 8.24 6.49
C PHE A 413 -0.41 8.84 7.47
N LEU A 414 -0.13 10.03 8.00
CA LEU A 414 -0.99 10.71 8.96
C LEU A 414 -2.36 11.07 8.37
N ARG A 415 -2.42 11.42 7.10
CA ARG A 415 -3.66 11.76 6.39
C ARG A 415 -4.56 10.55 6.17
N TYR A 416 -3.97 9.40 5.84
CA TYR A 416 -4.71 8.17 5.55
C TYR A 416 -5.09 7.35 6.79
N THR A 417 -4.40 7.54 7.91
CA THR A 417 -4.68 6.81 9.16
C THR A 417 -5.63 7.54 10.09
N GLU A 418 -5.78 8.87 9.98
CA GLU A 418 -6.74 9.65 10.78
C GLU A 418 -7.16 10.91 10.02
N GLY A 419 -8.44 11.26 10.07
CA GLY A 419 -8.99 12.47 9.47
C GLY A 419 -10.06 12.19 8.42
N ALA A 420 -10.42 13.21 7.65
CA ALA A 420 -11.51 13.15 6.67
C ALA A 420 -11.28 12.16 5.50
N TYR A 421 -10.03 11.76 5.28
CA TYR A 421 -9.65 10.82 4.21
C TYR A 421 -9.35 9.42 4.71
N ALA A 422 -9.41 9.18 6.03
CA ALA A 422 -9.19 7.86 6.61
C ALA A 422 -10.44 7.01 6.42
N MET A 423 -10.51 6.30 5.31
CA MET A 423 -11.53 5.27 5.09
C MET A 423 -11.02 3.95 5.64
N ASN A 424 -11.57 3.51 6.76
CA ASN A 424 -11.29 2.21 7.33
C ASN A 424 -12.60 1.44 7.55
N TYR A 425 -12.80 0.41 6.75
CA TYR A 425 -13.96 -0.47 6.84
C TYR A 425 -13.80 -1.56 7.93
N GLY A 426 -12.64 -1.62 8.58
CA GLY A 426 -12.28 -2.69 9.52
C GLY A 426 -11.78 -3.97 8.83
N ASN A 427 -11.37 -3.87 7.58
CA ASN A 427 -10.83 -4.96 6.76
C ASN A 427 -9.31 -4.89 6.58
N SER A 428 -8.67 -3.80 6.99
CA SER A 428 -7.24 -3.60 6.85
C SER A 428 -6.58 -3.22 8.18
N SER A 429 -5.37 -3.74 8.40
CA SER A 429 -4.55 -3.41 9.57
C SER A 429 -3.10 -3.18 9.18
N ILE A 430 -2.54 -2.06 9.64
CA ILE A 430 -1.14 -1.67 9.43
C ILE A 430 -0.35 -2.05 10.69
N GLY A 431 0.67 -2.89 10.53
CA GLY A 431 1.58 -3.29 11.61
C GLY A 431 2.92 -2.57 11.48
N LEU A 432 3.26 -1.73 12.46
CA LEU A 432 4.57 -1.10 12.55
C LEU A 432 5.50 -1.99 13.37
N PHE A 433 6.56 -2.50 12.78
CA PHE A 433 7.57 -3.29 13.49
C PHE A 433 8.86 -2.48 13.56
N THR A 434 9.42 -2.30 14.76
CA THR A 434 10.56 -1.40 14.96
C THR A 434 11.52 -1.92 16.03
N ASN A 435 12.81 -1.64 15.83
CA ASN A 435 13.85 -1.84 16.83
C ASN A 435 13.98 -0.63 17.79
N LEU A 436 13.57 0.55 17.29
CA LEU A 436 13.82 1.85 17.92
C LEU A 436 12.52 2.66 18.02
N PRO A 437 11.55 2.23 18.84
CA PRO A 437 10.24 2.88 18.94
C PRO A 437 10.33 4.38 19.30
N GLU A 438 11.39 4.79 20.01
CA GLU A 438 11.64 6.18 20.37
C GLU A 438 12.08 7.07 19.20
N GLN A 439 12.49 6.50 18.08
CA GLN A 439 12.87 7.25 16.89
C GLN A 439 11.68 7.52 15.96
N LEU A 440 10.54 6.87 16.19
CA LEU A 440 9.34 7.12 15.40
C LEU A 440 8.77 8.52 15.66
N ASP A 441 8.18 9.11 14.61
CA ASP A 441 7.51 10.41 14.73
C ASP A 441 6.37 10.36 15.74
N LYS A 442 6.31 11.36 16.62
CA LYS A 442 5.32 11.42 17.71
C LYS A 442 3.87 11.40 17.20
N ALA A 443 3.61 12.01 16.03
CA ALA A 443 2.29 12.00 15.45
C ALA A 443 1.92 10.61 14.92
N VAL A 444 2.88 9.82 14.46
CA VAL A 444 2.69 8.39 14.08
C VAL A 444 2.41 7.58 15.37
N ILE A 445 3.25 7.71 16.39
CA ILE A 445 3.08 7.01 17.68
C ILE A 445 1.68 7.25 18.26
N ASN A 446 1.17 8.47 18.12
CA ASN A 446 -0.14 8.85 18.62
C ASN A 446 -1.33 8.21 17.87
N ARG A 447 -1.11 7.57 16.72
CA ARG A 447 -2.13 6.84 15.95
C ARG A 447 -2.15 5.35 16.19
N ILE A 448 -1.20 4.87 16.99
CA ILE A 448 -1.07 3.45 17.33
C ILE A 448 -2.06 3.13 18.46
N GLN A 449 -3.03 2.25 18.19
CA GLN A 449 -4.02 1.84 19.16
C GLN A 449 -3.58 0.65 20.00
N GLY A 450 -2.77 -0.24 19.46
CA GLY A 450 -2.24 -1.41 20.17
C GLY A 450 -0.71 -1.46 20.12
N ARG A 451 -0.09 -1.77 21.25
CA ARG A 451 1.38 -1.91 21.35
C ARG A 451 1.73 -3.16 22.12
N PHE A 452 2.69 -3.91 21.61
CA PHE A 452 3.21 -5.08 22.32
C PHE A 452 4.71 -5.20 22.12
N LYS A 453 5.35 -5.80 23.10
CA LYS A 453 6.78 -6.02 23.10
C LYS A 453 7.11 -7.37 22.49
N ILE A 454 8.19 -7.44 21.74
CA ILE A 454 8.72 -8.67 21.12
C ILE A 454 10.08 -8.91 21.78
N ASP A 455 10.09 -9.74 22.83
CA ASP A 455 11.26 -9.96 23.67
C ASP A 455 12.13 -11.14 23.26
N GLY A 456 11.59 -12.04 22.44
CA GLY A 456 12.24 -13.33 22.11
C GLY A 456 12.13 -14.32 23.28
N ALA A 457 13.09 -15.24 23.34
CA ALA A 457 13.24 -16.17 24.45
C ALA A 457 13.69 -15.42 25.71
N GLN A 458 13.01 -15.64 26.85
CA GLN A 458 13.27 -14.95 28.11
C GLN A 458 13.53 -15.91 29.27
N SER A 459 13.01 -17.12 29.23
CA SER A 459 13.17 -18.11 30.28
C SER A 459 14.09 -19.24 29.85
N GLU A 460 14.61 -19.99 30.81
CA GLU A 460 15.37 -21.21 30.57
C GLU A 460 14.57 -22.20 29.70
N ASN A 461 13.27 -22.34 29.96
CA ASN A 461 12.38 -23.18 29.15
C ASN A 461 12.27 -22.70 27.69
N ASP A 462 12.27 -21.39 27.44
CA ASP A 462 12.25 -20.87 26.07
C ASP A 462 13.54 -21.28 25.32
N PHE A 463 14.68 -21.24 25.97
CA PHE A 463 15.95 -21.66 25.35
C PHE A 463 15.98 -23.18 25.11
N ILE A 464 15.38 -23.98 26.02
CA ILE A 464 15.21 -25.43 25.82
C ILE A 464 14.32 -25.68 24.60
N ASP A 465 13.19 -25.00 24.49
CA ASP A 465 12.29 -25.09 23.35
C ASP A 465 12.97 -24.71 22.03
N GLN A 466 13.83 -23.67 22.06
CA GLN A 466 14.59 -23.23 20.90
C GLN A 466 15.61 -24.31 20.44
N ASP A 467 16.33 -24.91 21.38
CA ASP A 467 17.26 -26.00 21.11
C ASP A 467 16.53 -27.25 20.60
N TYR A 468 15.38 -27.57 21.21
CA TYR A 468 14.53 -28.69 20.79
C TYR A 468 14.02 -28.54 19.35
N LEU A 469 13.54 -27.36 18.95
CA LEU A 469 13.08 -27.10 17.58
C LEU A 469 14.23 -27.26 16.57
N TRP A 470 15.40 -26.76 16.92
CA TRP A 470 16.59 -26.90 16.09
C TRP A 470 16.99 -28.37 15.93
N TRP A 471 17.03 -29.11 17.04
CA TRP A 471 17.34 -30.56 17.05
C TRP A 471 16.32 -31.37 16.26
N LYS A 472 15.04 -31.13 16.44
CA LYS A 472 13.94 -31.80 15.73
C LYS A 472 14.04 -31.62 14.21
N LYS A 473 14.48 -30.46 13.75
CA LYS A 473 14.74 -30.22 12.33
C LYS A 473 15.81 -31.16 11.78
N PHE A 474 16.87 -31.39 12.53
CA PHE A 474 17.93 -32.33 12.11
C PHE A 474 17.50 -33.79 12.18
N GLU A 475 16.75 -34.17 13.18
CA GLU A 475 16.17 -35.51 13.30
C GLU A 475 15.24 -35.81 12.10
N THR A 476 14.45 -34.85 11.67
CA THR A 476 13.60 -34.98 10.48
C THR A 476 14.40 -35.04 9.18
N THR A 477 15.47 -34.26 9.09
CA THR A 477 16.31 -34.16 7.87
C THR A 477 17.25 -35.34 7.73
N LEU A 478 17.75 -35.91 8.84
CA LEU A 478 18.73 -36.99 8.90
C LEU A 478 18.24 -38.13 9.80
N PRO A 479 17.14 -38.80 9.44
CA PRO A 479 16.52 -39.84 10.28
C PRO A 479 17.48 -40.99 10.49
N GLY A 480 17.64 -41.43 11.74
CA GLY A 480 18.53 -42.51 12.14
C GLY A 480 19.99 -42.11 12.37
N PHE A 481 20.41 -40.90 11.93
CA PHE A 481 21.74 -40.37 12.24
C PHE A 481 21.70 -39.47 13.48
N VAL A 482 20.65 -38.67 13.62
CA VAL A 482 20.42 -37.82 14.78
C VAL A 482 19.23 -38.39 15.53
N SER A 483 19.42 -38.75 16.81
CA SER A 483 18.31 -39.16 17.68
C SER A 483 18.31 -38.36 18.97
N MET A 484 17.14 -37.93 19.39
CA MET A 484 16.97 -37.23 20.67
C MET A 484 17.08 -38.24 21.84
N LYS A 485 17.77 -37.82 22.87
CA LYS A 485 17.83 -38.59 24.13
C LYS A 485 16.53 -38.55 24.91
N ASN A 486 15.66 -37.60 24.62
CA ASN A 486 14.39 -37.38 25.33
C ASN A 486 13.25 -37.20 24.32
N PRO A 487 12.79 -38.30 23.65
CA PRO A 487 11.78 -38.21 22.61
C PRO A 487 10.40 -37.76 23.12
N ASP A 488 10.13 -37.83 24.42
CA ASP A 488 8.86 -37.46 25.04
C ASP A 488 8.82 -35.99 25.50
N TYR A 489 9.79 -35.17 25.12
CA TYR A 489 9.77 -33.74 25.44
C TYR A 489 8.58 -33.08 24.78
N SER A 490 7.60 -32.67 25.59
CA SER A 490 6.49 -31.87 25.12
C SER A 490 6.92 -30.42 25.07
N PHE A 491 6.73 -29.81 23.91
CA PHE A 491 7.04 -28.42 23.64
C PHE A 491 6.23 -27.49 24.56
N LEU A 492 6.90 -26.87 25.53
CA LEU A 492 6.25 -26.09 26.59
C LEU A 492 5.65 -24.77 26.08
N ALA A 493 6.18 -24.21 25.00
CA ALA A 493 5.69 -22.97 24.42
C ALA A 493 4.24 -23.07 23.92
N ASP A 494 3.80 -24.23 23.43
CA ASP A 494 2.41 -24.44 22.97
C ASP A 494 1.39 -24.51 24.12
N GLN A 495 1.83 -24.97 25.28
CA GLN A 495 0.93 -25.10 26.45
C GLN A 495 0.65 -23.78 27.16
N GLN A 496 1.38 -22.72 26.83
CA GLN A 496 1.35 -21.43 27.52
C GLN A 496 0.87 -20.25 26.65
N LEU A 497 0.26 -20.51 25.51
CA LEU A 497 -0.61 -19.53 24.87
C LEU A 497 -1.79 -19.31 25.79
N VAL A 498 -1.66 -18.30 26.66
CA VAL A 498 -2.75 -17.93 27.55
C VAL A 498 -3.90 -17.45 26.70
N SER A 499 -4.96 -18.22 26.69
CA SER A 499 -6.15 -17.94 25.91
C SER A 499 -6.81 -16.61 26.29
N ASN A 500 -6.52 -16.09 27.46
CA ASN A 500 -7.12 -14.88 28.01
C ASN A 500 -6.14 -14.10 28.90
N LEU A 501 -5.48 -13.08 28.38
CA LEU A 501 -4.69 -12.13 29.19
C LEU A 501 -5.51 -11.49 30.32
N SER A 502 -6.83 -11.34 30.11
CA SER A 502 -7.72 -10.85 31.15
C SER A 502 -7.75 -11.71 32.40
N GLN A 503 -7.42 -12.99 32.30
CA GLN A 503 -7.36 -13.88 33.48
C GLN A 503 -6.08 -13.70 34.30
N LEU A 504 -5.01 -13.22 33.69
CA LEU A 504 -3.69 -13.05 34.31
C LEU A 504 -3.43 -11.62 34.81
N MET A 505 -4.28 -10.67 34.45
CA MET A 505 -4.10 -9.31 34.90
C MET A 505 -4.51 -9.19 36.37
N GLU A 506 -3.52 -8.89 37.21
CA GLU A 506 -3.75 -8.53 38.61
C GLU A 506 -4.74 -7.38 38.71
N THR A 507 -5.63 -7.43 39.69
CA THR A 507 -6.56 -6.35 40.00
C THR A 507 -5.78 -5.14 40.53
N ILE A 508 -5.79 -4.04 39.80
CA ILE A 508 -5.13 -2.82 40.18
C ILE A 508 -6.14 -1.94 40.92
N GLU A 509 -5.91 -1.74 42.21
CA GLU A 509 -6.79 -0.92 43.01
C GLU A 509 -6.38 0.55 43.05
N LYS A 510 -5.08 0.84 43.07
CA LYS A 510 -4.50 2.19 43.11
C LYS A 510 -3.28 2.30 42.19
N PRO A 511 -2.95 3.52 41.74
CA PRO A 511 -1.69 3.79 41.03
C PRO A 511 -0.46 3.42 41.84
N THR A 512 0.61 3.01 41.15
CA THR A 512 1.91 2.68 41.77
C THR A 512 2.92 3.82 41.65
N GLU A 513 2.76 4.70 40.67
CA GLU A 513 3.60 5.86 40.48
C GLU A 513 3.20 6.97 41.47
N GLU A 514 4.17 7.48 42.20
CA GLU A 514 3.95 8.34 43.39
C GLU A 514 3.16 9.63 43.12
N ARG A 515 3.43 10.30 41.98
CA ARG A 515 2.73 11.54 41.56
C ARG A 515 1.29 11.24 41.14
N VAL A 516 1.09 10.16 40.40
CA VAL A 516 -0.22 9.72 39.97
C VAL A 516 -1.04 9.27 41.15
N LEU A 517 -0.45 8.54 42.10
CA LEU A 517 -1.09 8.12 43.33
C LEU A 517 -1.60 9.31 44.18
N LYS A 518 -0.77 10.32 44.37
CA LYS A 518 -1.17 11.54 45.10
C LYS A 518 -2.34 12.25 44.47
N ILE A 519 -2.33 12.38 43.13
CA ILE A 519 -3.43 12.96 42.38
C ILE A 519 -4.69 12.11 42.54
N TYR A 520 -4.57 10.80 42.37
CA TYR A 520 -5.66 9.86 42.52
C TYR A 520 -6.34 9.94 43.87
N GLU A 521 -5.60 9.88 44.98
CA GLU A 521 -6.11 9.96 46.36
C GLU A 521 -6.79 11.31 46.63
N THR A 522 -6.22 12.40 46.10
CA THR A 522 -6.83 13.75 46.25
C THR A 522 -8.18 13.83 45.57
N VAL A 523 -8.28 13.29 44.35
CA VAL A 523 -9.53 13.30 43.55
C VAL A 523 -10.54 12.32 44.11
N GLU A 524 -10.12 11.14 44.60
CA GLU A 524 -10.96 10.15 45.24
C GLU A 524 -11.66 10.71 46.48
N ALA A 525 -10.92 11.42 47.32
CA ALA A 525 -11.46 12.09 48.53
C ALA A 525 -12.53 13.15 48.20
N ALA A 526 -12.40 13.83 47.03
CA ALA A 526 -13.30 14.93 46.67
C ALA A 526 -14.51 14.49 45.81
N HIS A 527 -14.38 13.45 44.98
CA HIS A 527 -15.32 13.10 43.92
C HIS A 527 -15.76 11.64 43.88
N ALA A 528 -15.56 10.83 44.93
CA ALA A 528 -15.87 9.39 44.95
C ALA A 528 -17.35 9.07 44.61
N ALA A 529 -18.27 10.01 44.85
CA ALA A 529 -19.70 9.79 44.64
C ALA A 529 -20.16 9.92 43.18
N ASN A 530 -19.36 10.51 42.29
CA ASN A 530 -19.73 10.71 40.88
C ASN A 530 -18.55 10.35 39.97
N GLU A 531 -18.73 9.24 39.25
CA GLU A 531 -17.70 8.66 38.40
C GLU A 531 -17.23 9.62 37.29
N HIS A 532 -18.13 10.33 36.64
CA HIS A 532 -17.76 11.28 35.57
C HIS A 532 -16.98 12.47 36.08
N GLN A 533 -17.37 13.01 37.26
CA GLN A 533 -16.65 14.09 37.91
C GLN A 533 -15.28 13.62 38.40
N PHE A 534 -15.19 12.41 38.90
CA PHE A 534 -13.93 11.80 39.33
C PHE A 534 -12.92 11.75 38.17
N TYR A 535 -13.26 11.15 37.05
CA TYR A 535 -12.34 11.04 35.91
C TYR A 535 -12.04 12.39 35.26
N ALA A 536 -13.00 13.32 35.23
CA ALA A 536 -12.75 14.68 34.74
C ALA A 536 -11.73 15.42 35.58
N ALA A 537 -11.90 15.37 36.92
CA ALA A 537 -10.94 15.97 37.88
C ALA A 537 -9.58 15.27 37.82
N LEU A 538 -9.55 13.95 37.72
CA LEU A 538 -8.31 13.15 37.60
C LEU A 538 -7.51 13.57 36.35
N TYR A 539 -8.15 13.59 35.17
CA TYR A 539 -7.48 13.98 33.95
C TYR A 539 -7.00 15.44 33.97
N LYS A 540 -7.78 16.33 34.56
CA LYS A 540 -7.38 17.75 34.70
C LYS A 540 -6.15 17.90 35.61
N GLN A 541 -6.12 17.24 36.75
CA GLN A 541 -4.96 17.32 37.68
C GLN A 541 -3.74 16.58 37.08
N VAL A 542 -3.92 15.48 36.36
CA VAL A 542 -2.83 14.84 35.63
C VAL A 542 -2.25 15.79 34.59
N GLN A 543 -3.09 16.51 33.82
CA GLN A 543 -2.63 17.50 32.85
C GLN A 543 -1.83 18.64 33.50
N ASP A 544 -2.21 19.07 34.71
CA ASP A 544 -1.51 20.14 35.42
C ASP A 544 -0.08 19.70 35.88
N VAL A 545 0.10 18.43 36.19
CA VAL A 545 1.41 17.85 36.56
C VAL A 545 2.20 17.37 35.33
N PHE A 546 1.51 16.86 34.32
CA PHE A 546 2.08 16.36 33.06
C PHE A 546 1.50 17.16 31.87
N PRO A 547 2.07 18.30 31.50
CA PRO A 547 1.50 19.21 30.50
C PRO A 547 1.37 18.62 29.10
N PHE A 548 2.01 17.49 28.81
CA PHE A 548 1.87 16.76 27.56
C PHE A 548 0.62 15.86 27.50
N PHE A 549 -0.06 15.62 28.63
CA PHE A 549 -1.32 14.89 28.69
C PHE A 549 -2.42 15.69 27.98
N SER A 550 -3.16 15.06 27.09
CA SER A 550 -4.08 15.71 26.16
C SER A 550 -5.38 14.91 25.97
N SER A 551 -6.33 15.46 25.27
CA SER A 551 -7.55 14.74 24.85
C SER A 551 -7.24 13.47 24.04
N ARG A 552 -6.05 13.37 23.43
CA ARG A 552 -5.63 12.15 22.73
C ARG A 552 -5.32 11.03 23.71
N ASP A 553 -4.69 11.34 24.84
CA ASP A 553 -4.41 10.36 25.90
C ASP A 553 -5.71 9.81 26.49
N VAL A 554 -6.71 10.67 26.66
CA VAL A 554 -8.06 10.23 27.05
C VAL A 554 -8.66 9.26 26.03
N ARG A 555 -8.54 9.54 24.72
CA ARG A 555 -8.98 8.61 23.68
C ARG A 555 -8.20 7.29 23.70
N ASN A 556 -6.89 7.34 23.94
CA ASN A 556 -6.09 6.13 24.05
C ASN A 556 -6.51 5.28 25.25
N ILE A 557 -6.85 5.90 26.38
CA ILE A 557 -7.44 5.22 27.53
C ILE A 557 -8.77 4.56 27.15
N GLN A 558 -9.66 5.28 26.46
CA GLN A 558 -10.94 4.74 26.00
C GLN A 558 -10.74 3.56 25.06
N SER A 559 -9.76 3.63 24.15
CA SER A 559 -9.38 2.53 23.28
C SER A 559 -8.85 1.34 24.06
N ALA A 560 -8.01 1.56 25.10
CA ALA A 560 -7.50 0.49 25.96
C ALA A 560 -8.63 -0.23 26.70
N ILE A 561 -9.62 0.52 27.22
CA ILE A 561 -10.82 -0.06 27.85
C ILE A 561 -11.58 -0.94 26.83
N SER A 562 -11.82 -0.44 25.61
CA SER A 562 -12.53 -1.18 24.56
C SER A 562 -11.78 -2.44 24.15
N LEU A 563 -10.45 -2.36 24.03
CA LEU A 563 -9.59 -3.51 23.74
C LEU A 563 -9.68 -4.56 24.84
N ARG A 564 -9.70 -4.12 26.08
CA ARG A 564 -9.85 -5.01 27.26
C ARG A 564 -11.19 -5.73 27.26
N LEU A 565 -12.28 -5.01 26.98
CA LEU A 565 -13.63 -5.59 26.93
C LEU A 565 -13.76 -6.63 25.80
N THR A 566 -13.03 -6.46 24.71
CA THR A 566 -13.05 -7.35 23.54
C THR A 566 -11.90 -8.37 23.53
N ASP A 567 -11.17 -8.53 24.65
CA ASP A 567 -10.06 -9.48 24.77
C ASP A 567 -10.57 -10.87 25.17
N PHE A 568 -11.19 -11.56 24.23
CA PHE A 568 -11.67 -12.92 24.35
C PHE A 568 -11.34 -13.73 23.08
N ASP A 569 -11.24 -15.06 23.23
CA ASP A 569 -11.08 -15.98 22.10
C ASP A 569 -12.41 -16.19 21.38
N LEU A 570 -12.39 -16.26 20.05
CA LEU A 570 -13.51 -16.82 19.31
C LEU A 570 -13.51 -18.35 19.54
N PRO A 571 -14.68 -18.96 19.76
CA PRO A 571 -14.80 -20.41 19.96
C PRO A 571 -14.21 -21.21 18.79
N GLU A 572 -13.52 -22.30 19.07
CA GLU A 572 -12.86 -23.13 18.05
C GLU A 572 -13.85 -23.74 17.06
N ASP A 573 -15.04 -24.11 17.50
CA ASP A 573 -16.11 -24.62 16.66
C ASP A 573 -16.56 -23.63 15.57
N TRP A 574 -16.33 -22.33 15.76
CA TRP A 574 -16.61 -21.31 14.73
C TRP A 574 -15.66 -21.40 13.54
N TYR A 575 -14.42 -21.84 13.77
CA TYR A 575 -13.44 -22.08 12.72
C TYR A 575 -13.65 -23.42 12.02
N GLU A 576 -14.04 -24.45 12.79
CA GLU A 576 -14.36 -25.76 12.26
C GLU A 576 -15.63 -25.72 11.39
N ASN A 577 -16.62 -24.93 11.79
CA ASN A 577 -17.87 -24.72 11.06
C ASN A 577 -18.14 -23.21 10.83
N PRO A 578 -17.65 -22.64 9.72
CA PRO A 578 -17.82 -21.22 9.41
C PRO A 578 -19.27 -20.72 9.35
N GLU A 579 -20.23 -21.62 9.14
CA GLU A 579 -21.67 -21.28 9.12
C GLU A 579 -22.19 -20.81 10.48
N ILE A 580 -21.49 -21.12 11.58
CA ILE A 580 -21.91 -20.71 12.93
C ILE A 580 -21.73 -19.20 13.10
N TYR A 581 -20.62 -18.63 12.61
CA TYR A 581 -20.29 -17.22 12.82
C TYR A 581 -19.82 -16.51 11.55
N PHE A 582 -18.76 -16.96 10.85
CA PHE A 582 -18.10 -16.19 9.80
C PHE A 582 -18.99 -15.91 8.59
N LYS A 583 -19.93 -16.79 8.26
CA LYS A 583 -20.91 -16.64 7.17
C LYS A 583 -22.25 -16.05 7.64
N LYS A 584 -22.37 -15.63 8.89
CA LYS A 584 -23.57 -14.93 9.38
C LYS A 584 -23.60 -13.48 8.93
N THR A 585 -24.81 -12.88 8.95
CA THR A 585 -25.00 -11.47 8.70
C THR A 585 -24.30 -10.61 9.76
N TYR A 586 -23.92 -9.40 9.40
CA TYR A 586 -23.25 -8.45 10.29
C TYR A 586 -23.91 -8.29 11.66
N ASN A 587 -25.25 -8.13 11.69
CA ASN A 587 -25.98 -7.97 12.96
C ASN A 587 -25.90 -9.20 13.84
N THR A 588 -26.01 -10.40 13.26
CA THR A 588 -25.86 -11.66 14.00
C THR A 588 -24.46 -11.81 14.57
N LYS A 589 -23.41 -11.51 13.78
CA LYS A 589 -22.03 -11.49 14.26
C LYS A 589 -21.86 -10.55 15.45
N LEU A 590 -22.40 -9.34 15.34
CA LEU A 590 -22.31 -8.32 16.38
C LEU A 590 -22.99 -8.77 17.68
N ASP A 591 -24.18 -9.38 17.61
CA ASP A 591 -24.89 -9.89 18.79
C ASP A 591 -24.15 -11.06 19.45
N MET A 592 -23.58 -11.99 18.67
CA MET A 592 -22.77 -13.09 19.19
C MET A 592 -21.50 -12.56 19.90
N LEU A 593 -20.84 -11.54 19.34
CA LEU A 593 -19.69 -10.92 20.00
C LEU A 593 -20.07 -10.17 21.28
N ARG A 594 -21.23 -9.54 21.32
CA ARG A 594 -21.76 -8.89 22.55
C ARG A 594 -21.97 -9.91 23.68
N GLU A 595 -22.47 -11.09 23.36
CA GLU A 595 -22.61 -12.17 24.35
C GLU A 595 -21.25 -12.70 24.83
N LEU A 596 -20.29 -12.90 23.95
CA LEU A 596 -18.92 -13.26 24.33
C LEU A 596 -18.28 -12.19 25.21
N MET A 597 -18.47 -10.91 24.87
CA MET A 597 -17.96 -9.80 25.65
C MET A 597 -18.53 -9.79 27.07
N LYS A 598 -19.84 -10.02 27.24
CA LYS A 598 -20.46 -10.13 28.56
C LYS A 598 -19.88 -11.32 29.35
N ALA A 599 -19.74 -12.48 28.71
CA ALA A 599 -19.17 -13.68 29.31
C ALA A 599 -17.70 -13.49 29.75
N ASN A 600 -16.93 -12.71 28.99
CA ASN A 600 -15.52 -12.44 29.26
C ASN A 600 -15.30 -11.53 30.50
N MET A 601 -16.28 -10.75 30.89
CA MET A 601 -16.13 -9.81 32.02
C MET A 601 -15.96 -10.52 33.39
N LYS A 602 -16.32 -11.81 33.50
CA LYS A 602 -16.00 -12.66 34.67
C LYS A 602 -16.30 -12.04 36.04
N GLY A 603 -17.45 -11.41 36.19
CA GLY A 603 -17.86 -10.78 37.42
C GLY A 603 -17.30 -9.38 37.69
N LEU A 604 -16.40 -8.87 36.82
CA LEU A 604 -16.05 -7.45 36.80
C LEU A 604 -17.15 -6.65 36.11
N ASN A 605 -17.43 -5.46 36.60
CA ASN A 605 -18.31 -4.53 35.90
C ASN A 605 -17.46 -3.54 35.03
N PHE A 606 -18.17 -2.76 34.24
CA PHE A 606 -17.52 -1.79 33.36
C PHE A 606 -16.68 -0.75 34.12
N SER A 607 -17.15 -0.29 35.29
CA SER A 607 -16.42 0.71 36.11
C SER A 607 -15.12 0.15 36.65
N ASP A 608 -15.08 -1.13 37.03
CA ASP A 608 -13.85 -1.80 37.50
C ASP A 608 -12.81 -1.86 36.37
N ILE A 609 -13.24 -2.27 35.16
CA ILE A 609 -12.38 -2.35 33.99
C ILE A 609 -11.85 -0.95 33.64
N ARG A 610 -12.72 0.06 33.62
CA ARG A 610 -12.36 1.45 33.39
C ARG A 610 -11.30 1.93 34.36
N LYS A 611 -11.52 1.68 35.64
CA LYS A 611 -10.59 2.05 36.72
C LYS A 611 -9.20 1.45 36.49
N GLN A 612 -9.13 0.16 36.24
CA GLN A 612 -7.88 -0.56 36.03
C GLN A 612 -7.12 -0.04 34.82
N GLU A 613 -7.80 0.15 33.68
CA GLU A 613 -7.14 0.60 32.46
C GLU A 613 -6.70 2.08 32.55
N VAL A 614 -7.46 2.93 33.22
CA VAL A 614 -7.05 4.32 33.51
C VAL A 614 -5.77 4.34 34.35
N ILE A 615 -5.75 3.60 35.46
CA ILE A 615 -4.59 3.56 36.36
C ILE A 615 -3.35 3.04 35.60
N ARG A 616 -3.50 1.93 34.88
CA ARG A 616 -2.41 1.33 34.08
C ARG A 616 -1.84 2.31 33.04
N TYR A 617 -2.73 3.03 32.35
CA TYR A 617 -2.29 4.01 31.37
C TYR A 617 -1.51 5.16 32.00
N LEU A 618 -2.01 5.71 33.10
CA LEU A 618 -1.38 6.86 33.78
C LEU A 618 -0.04 6.49 34.40
N ASP A 619 0.06 5.33 35.02
CA ASP A 619 1.34 4.83 35.58
C ASP A 619 2.39 4.64 34.47
N ASN A 620 2.02 3.98 33.38
CA ASN A 620 2.91 3.75 32.24
C ASN A 620 3.34 5.08 31.59
N MET A 621 2.42 6.02 31.44
CA MET A 621 2.71 7.34 30.87
C MET A 621 3.76 8.08 31.73
N ALA A 622 3.61 8.09 33.04
CA ALA A 622 4.52 8.76 33.95
C ALA A 622 5.92 8.10 33.93
N ILE A 623 5.99 6.77 33.92
CA ILE A 623 7.25 6.01 33.85
C ILE A 623 7.98 6.31 32.50
N ILE A 624 7.25 6.34 31.39
CA ILE A 624 7.85 6.67 30.10
C ILE A 624 8.40 8.09 30.08
N ALA A 625 7.67 9.06 30.63
CA ALA A 625 8.11 10.45 30.73
C ALA A 625 9.43 10.59 31.50
N ASP A 626 9.56 9.88 32.63
CA ASP A 626 10.78 9.89 33.43
C ASP A 626 11.96 9.21 32.71
N THR A 627 11.69 8.13 31.98
CA THR A 627 12.70 7.43 31.18
C THR A 627 13.23 8.33 30.08
N ASP A 628 12.35 9.01 29.36
CA ASP A 628 12.71 9.96 28.28
C ASP A 628 13.51 11.15 28.83
N PHE A 629 13.14 11.67 30.02
CA PHE A 629 13.90 12.74 30.68
C PHE A 629 15.31 12.27 31.03
N LYS A 630 15.45 11.10 31.68
CA LYS A 630 16.75 10.51 32.02
C LYS A 630 17.63 10.32 30.78
N ARG A 631 17.10 9.77 29.70
CA ARG A 631 17.84 9.61 28.43
C ARG A 631 18.33 10.93 27.86
N LYS A 632 17.50 11.99 27.88
CA LYS A 632 17.88 13.31 27.39
C LYS A 632 19.01 13.91 28.26
N VAL A 633 18.94 13.74 29.55
CA VAL A 633 20.01 14.16 30.47
C VAL A 633 21.31 13.40 30.21
N ASP A 634 21.25 12.06 30.07
CA ASP A 634 22.43 11.22 29.81
C ASP A 634 23.07 11.56 28.45
N SER A 635 22.24 11.77 27.44
CA SER A 635 22.70 12.20 26.11
C SER A 635 23.40 13.54 26.15
N ARG A 636 22.85 14.50 26.92
CA ARG A 636 23.45 15.83 27.10
C ARG A 636 24.76 15.76 27.86
N ILE A 637 24.84 14.94 28.91
CA ILE A 637 26.07 14.68 29.67
C ILE A 637 27.14 14.08 28.75
N LYS A 638 26.79 13.09 27.89
CA LYS A 638 27.72 12.52 26.93
C LYS A 638 28.25 13.57 25.98
N GLN A 639 27.37 14.43 25.42
CA GLN A 639 27.74 15.52 24.54
C GLN A 639 28.73 16.52 25.25
N MET A 640 28.42 16.92 26.47
CA MET A 640 29.28 17.79 27.23
C MET A 640 30.66 17.15 27.49
N ASN A 641 30.71 15.87 27.80
CA ASN A 641 31.97 15.14 27.99
C ASN A 641 32.80 15.08 26.68
N VAL A 642 32.17 14.88 25.53
CA VAL A 642 32.83 14.93 24.23
C VAL A 642 33.39 16.35 23.96
N GLU A 643 32.60 17.39 24.21
CA GLU A 643 33.06 18.79 24.06
C GLU A 643 34.26 19.11 24.98
N VAL A 644 34.24 18.65 26.23
CA VAL A 644 35.37 18.82 27.17
C VAL A 644 36.60 18.05 26.69
N ALA A 645 36.44 16.83 26.21
CA ALA A 645 37.53 16.02 25.65
C ALA A 645 38.14 16.65 24.38
N ALA A 646 37.28 17.16 23.51
CA ALA A 646 37.70 17.84 22.28
C ALA A 646 38.49 19.14 22.58
N ARG A 647 38.05 19.93 23.57
CA ARG A 647 38.78 21.13 24.00
C ARG A 647 40.17 20.78 24.57
N LYS A 648 40.24 19.76 25.42
CA LYS A 648 41.53 19.29 25.97
C LYS A 648 42.49 18.82 24.88
N GLN A 649 42.00 18.17 23.83
CA GLN A 649 42.79 17.73 22.69
C GLN A 649 43.24 18.89 21.78
N PHE A 650 42.45 19.96 21.72
CA PHE A 650 42.77 21.14 20.92
C PHE A 650 43.78 22.06 21.65
N GLU A 651 43.82 22.07 22.98
CA GLU A 651 44.73 22.85 23.80
C GLU A 651 46.07 22.15 24.06
N SER A 652 46.20 20.86 23.75
CA SER A 652 47.44 20.08 23.82
C SER A 652 48.18 20.07 22.46
#